data_a0dd9391ee3e7a3bf777d942b7fd01fb
#
_entry.id   a0dd9391ee3e7a3bf777d942b7fd01fb
#
_cell.length_a   1.000
_cell.length_b   1.000
_cell.length_c   1.000
_cell.angle_alpha   90.00
_cell.angle_beta   90.00
_cell.angle_gamma   90.00
#
_symmetry.space_group_name_H-M   'P 1'
#
loop_
_entity.id
_entity.type
_entity.pdbx_description
1 polymer ?
#
loop_
_entity_poly.entity_id
_entity_poly.type
_entity_poly.pdbx_seq_one_letter_code
_entity_poly.pdbx_strand_id
1 'polypeptide(L)'
;MAKKKKKNAPASKPSKSSKKKASKKASKKTAKKATPKPKPKPKAATKATSTPKRKPADTPAKKAPAAKATKTAPPADPPEHKPDRDRDPVPPLKPAPLVEAAPPPLPDPKPVPVEVDPDNDAPPQPKRAEPVLLEIGWEVCNKLGGIYTVLRTKVPSMMARWGKRYCLIGPYNHDTAQVEFEPAGPEQMDTPIGQAVQQMREMGYGVEYGHWLVTGRPQAVLLHVGDAKRYLSDVKYRLWADHNIPTPDGDALAEDVVAFGEAVRMLLFILGDRESERRDLVAHFHEWMAGVCIPMLRQENWPGSIVFTTHATLLGRYLAMHNPAFYDHLAFFDPAHEAHHFNIEFQHGVERAAAHGSHVFTTVSDVTAMECRHLLGRDPDVLLPNGLNIQRFTALHEFQNLHNQHKQRIHEFTMAHFFPSYTFDLDNTLYYFTSGRYEYRNKGMDLCIESLARLNHRLKVTESNKTIIFFIITRAPVKSINVGELQSVANLEDFRRIAEHMTKQMQDRIVEHAAQGRVPDLNALVDEYWRLRLRRSIHAWKRDWLPPIVTHDLEDDTKDDVLEKLRQCNLLNHEEDRVKVVFHPDFISPTSPLFGLEYDDFVRGTHMGVFPSYYEPWGYTPLESIALGVPAITSDLSGFGSYLAQLLPDHEEQGLFCVNRRYAGYHQAADQLTDIMFRYTEMSRRERIGLRNTVESYSEHFDWHNLGRRYNEAHEIALDRVG
;
A
#
# COMPACT_ATOMS: atom_id res chain seq x y z
N MET A 1 54.22 30.83 37.94
CA MET A 1 55.59 30.27 38.03
C MET A 1 55.68 29.15 37.01
N ALA A 2 56.30 29.41 35.93
CA ALA A 2 57.63 29.16 35.53
C ALA A 2 57.90 27.66 35.33
N LYS A 3 58.37 27.12 34.25
CA LYS A 3 59.18 27.44 33.04
C LYS A 3 59.34 26.12 32.27
N LYS A 4 59.19 26.13 30.95
CA LYS A 4 60.24 25.96 29.93
C LYS A 4 60.99 24.60 29.95
N LYS A 5 61.26 23.91 28.84
CA LYS A 5 61.75 24.19 27.49
C LYS A 5 61.78 22.87 26.69
N LYS A 6 61.44 22.87 25.40
CA LYS A 6 62.30 22.83 24.19
C LYS A 6 63.22 21.59 24.09
N LYS A 7 63.29 20.87 23.00
CA LYS A 7 63.70 21.01 21.58
C LYS A 7 63.90 19.58 21.04
N ASN A 8 63.86 19.13 19.85
CA ASN A 8 64.05 19.65 18.49
C ASN A 8 63.75 18.50 17.52
N ALA A 9 63.27 18.84 16.37
CA ALA A 9 63.32 18.00 15.17
C ALA A 9 64.75 18.05 14.58
N PRO A 10 65.18 17.25 13.58
CA PRO A 10 64.88 17.64 12.21
C PRO A 10 64.57 16.50 11.21
N ALA A 11 64.03 16.97 10.15
CA ALA A 11 63.75 16.48 8.84
C ALA A 11 64.94 15.94 8.02
N SER A 12 64.66 15.08 7.06
CA SER A 12 65.31 15.13 5.74
C SER A 12 64.51 14.39 4.68
N LYS A 13 64.15 15.07 3.63
CA LYS A 13 63.85 14.64 2.24
C LYS A 13 65.18 14.76 1.45
N PRO A 14 65.23 14.47 0.13
CA PRO A 14 64.71 13.51 -0.82
C PRO A 14 65.73 12.94 -1.82
N SER A 15 65.31 12.07 -2.77
CA SER A 15 65.88 12.01 -4.14
C SER A 15 65.12 10.94 -4.94
N LYS A 16 64.51 11.24 -5.96
CA LYS A 16 64.65 11.58 -7.39
C LYS A 16 65.38 10.53 -8.23
N SER A 17 64.68 10.22 -9.32
CA SER A 17 65.09 9.85 -10.70
C SER A 17 65.35 8.38 -10.95
N SER A 18 64.99 7.83 -12.10
CA SER A 18 64.84 8.35 -13.47
C SER A 18 64.23 7.30 -14.41
N LYS A 19 63.47 7.79 -15.35
CA LYS A 19 63.19 7.32 -16.71
C LYS A 19 64.16 6.32 -17.36
N LYS A 20 63.55 5.40 -18.19
CA LYS A 20 63.83 5.11 -19.63
C LYS A 20 62.88 4.02 -20.09
N LYS A 21 62.03 4.21 -20.99
CA LYS A 21 61.93 4.32 -22.47
C LYS A 21 62.60 3.21 -23.27
N ALA A 22 61.80 2.72 -24.18
CA ALA A 22 62.02 2.15 -25.52
C ALA A 22 62.00 0.64 -25.60
N SER A 23 61.45 0.00 -26.57
CA SER A 23 60.81 0.22 -27.85
C SER A 23 60.72 -1.13 -28.58
N LYS A 24 59.60 -1.31 -29.31
CA LYS A 24 59.46 -2.04 -30.57
C LYS A 24 60.20 -3.36 -30.82
N LYS A 25 59.47 -4.44 -31.11
CA LYS A 25 59.41 -4.90 -32.51
C LYS A 25 58.39 -6.04 -32.70
N ALA A 26 57.69 -5.91 -33.81
CA ALA A 26 56.73 -6.82 -34.35
C ALA A 26 57.41 -8.03 -35.02
N SER A 27 56.73 -9.17 -35.06
CA SER A 27 56.77 -10.06 -36.21
C SER A 27 55.47 -10.84 -36.38
N LYS A 28 54.93 -10.69 -37.58
CA LYS A 28 53.84 -11.44 -38.19
C LYS A 28 54.21 -12.94 -38.35
N LYS A 29 53.21 -13.81 -38.22
CA LYS A 29 52.83 -14.77 -39.26
C LYS A 29 51.64 -15.61 -38.85
N THR A 30 50.58 -15.43 -39.58
CA THR A 30 49.81 -16.33 -40.48
C THR A 30 48.96 -17.41 -39.83
N ALA A 31 47.71 -17.15 -39.78
CA ALA A 31 46.57 -17.76 -40.43
C ALA A 31 46.48 -19.30 -40.48
N LYS A 32 45.41 -19.82 -39.88
CA LYS A 32 44.54 -20.73 -40.59
C LYS A 32 43.13 -20.74 -39.99
N LYS A 33 42.17 -20.45 -40.87
CA LYS A 33 40.73 -20.56 -40.69
C LYS A 33 40.34 -22.02 -40.37
N ALA A 34 39.35 -22.17 -39.51
CA ALA A 34 38.39 -23.27 -39.59
C ALA A 34 37.05 -22.78 -39.05
N THR A 35 36.10 -22.74 -39.95
CA THR A 35 34.68 -22.38 -39.79
C THR A 35 33.90 -23.55 -39.11
N PRO A 36 32.75 -23.24 -38.46
CA PRO A 36 31.91 -24.22 -37.82
C PRO A 36 30.82 -24.77 -38.77
N LYS A 37 30.39 -26.00 -38.61
CA LYS A 37 29.14 -26.55 -39.15
C LYS A 37 28.69 -27.78 -38.37
N PRO A 38 27.45 -28.22 -38.54
CA PRO A 38 26.17 -27.66 -38.08
C PRO A 38 25.36 -28.72 -37.30
N LYS A 39 24.24 -28.26 -36.73
CA LYS A 39 23.18 -29.08 -36.13
C LYS A 39 22.55 -30.07 -37.11
N PRO A 40 22.11 -31.26 -36.73
CA PRO A 40 21.14 -32.02 -37.50
C PRO A 40 19.70 -31.77 -37.03
N LYS A 41 18.83 -31.50 -37.99
CA LYS A 41 17.37 -31.58 -37.87
C LYS A 41 16.90 -33.05 -38.00
N PRO A 42 15.69 -33.36 -37.48
CA PRO A 42 15.16 -34.70 -37.54
C PRO A 42 14.49 -35.00 -38.88
N LYS A 43 14.61 -36.24 -39.33
CA LYS A 43 13.90 -36.80 -40.48
C LYS A 43 12.59 -37.42 -40.02
N ALA A 44 11.55 -37.12 -40.81
CA ALA A 44 10.23 -37.72 -40.84
C ALA A 44 10.22 -39.05 -41.66
N ALA A 45 9.18 -39.79 -41.40
CA ALA A 45 8.45 -40.76 -42.26
C ALA A 45 8.29 -42.12 -41.54
N THR A 46 7.19 -42.83 -41.61
CA THR A 46 5.97 -42.84 -42.41
C THR A 46 5.02 -43.89 -41.84
N LYS A 47 3.68 -43.58 -41.94
CA LYS A 47 2.56 -44.50 -42.24
C LYS A 47 2.33 -45.71 -41.27
N ALA A 48 1.16 -46.07 -40.96
CA ALA A 48 -0.26 -45.85 -41.23
C ALA A 48 -1.00 -46.89 -40.38
N THR A 49 -2.15 -46.60 -39.89
CA THR A 49 -3.46 -47.10 -40.28
C THR A 49 -4.45 -47.03 -39.13
N SER A 50 -5.46 -46.40 -39.41
CA SER A 50 -6.93 -46.66 -39.39
C SER A 50 -7.69 -46.43 -38.09
N THR A 51 -8.55 -45.49 -38.25
CA THR A 51 -9.81 -45.17 -37.51
C THR A 51 -10.73 -46.40 -37.37
N PRO A 52 -11.68 -46.39 -36.40
CA PRO A 52 -12.92 -45.73 -36.76
C PRO A 52 -13.60 -44.92 -35.65
N LYS A 53 -14.34 -43.90 -36.13
CA LYS A 53 -15.30 -43.05 -35.45
C LYS A 53 -16.43 -43.83 -34.82
N ARG A 54 -16.90 -43.39 -33.64
CA ARG A 54 -18.30 -43.56 -33.23
C ARG A 54 -18.85 -42.24 -32.71
N LYS A 55 -19.98 -41.81 -33.28
CA LYS A 55 -20.85 -40.68 -32.92
C LYS A 55 -21.70 -41.05 -31.69
N PRO A 56 -22.24 -40.03 -31.00
CA PRO A 56 -22.95 -40.19 -29.73
C PRO A 56 -24.41 -40.65 -29.93
N ALA A 57 -24.89 -41.40 -28.94
CA ALA A 57 -26.29 -41.79 -28.85
C ALA A 57 -27.02 -40.94 -27.80
N ASP A 58 -28.18 -40.49 -28.18
CA ASP A 58 -29.18 -39.79 -27.38
C ASP A 58 -29.68 -40.61 -26.20
N THR A 59 -29.95 -39.91 -25.09
CA THR A 59 -30.58 -40.46 -23.91
C THR A 59 -31.92 -39.76 -23.69
N PRO A 60 -33.00 -40.46 -23.44
CA PRO A 60 -34.24 -39.79 -23.04
C PRO A 60 -34.37 -39.64 -21.52
N ALA A 61 -34.82 -38.47 -21.10
CA ALA A 61 -35.13 -38.11 -19.74
C ALA A 61 -36.29 -38.98 -19.16
N LYS A 62 -36.08 -39.56 -17.96
CA LYS A 62 -37.15 -40.10 -17.13
C LYS A 62 -37.49 -39.14 -16.01
N LYS A 63 -38.79 -38.75 -15.99
CA LYS A 63 -39.44 -38.01 -14.91
C LYS A 63 -39.43 -38.84 -13.62
N ALA A 64 -39.07 -38.21 -12.51
CA ALA A 64 -39.29 -38.73 -11.16
C ALA A 64 -40.68 -38.26 -10.65
N PRO A 65 -41.40 -39.08 -9.88
CA PRO A 65 -42.73 -38.74 -9.39
C PRO A 65 -42.69 -37.93 -8.07
N ALA A 66 -43.71 -37.07 -7.93
CA ALA A 66 -43.96 -36.25 -6.77
C ALA A 66 -44.19 -37.08 -5.50
N ALA A 67 -43.52 -36.79 -4.43
CA ALA A 67 -43.76 -37.33 -3.09
C ALA A 67 -44.70 -36.42 -2.32
N LYS A 68 -45.74 -37.02 -1.74
CA LYS A 68 -46.75 -36.42 -0.91
C LYS A 68 -46.18 -35.90 0.42
N ALA A 69 -46.58 -34.70 0.81
CA ALA A 69 -46.36 -34.14 2.12
C ALA A 69 -47.07 -34.95 3.21
N THR A 70 -46.33 -35.47 4.16
CA THR A 70 -46.85 -35.99 5.43
C THR A 70 -46.57 -34.95 6.53
N LYS A 71 -47.63 -34.52 7.20
CA LYS A 71 -47.61 -33.69 8.40
C LYS A 71 -46.98 -34.47 9.54
N THR A 72 -45.90 -33.96 10.12
CA THR A 72 -45.37 -34.41 11.41
C THR A 72 -45.67 -33.37 12.47
N ALA A 73 -46.13 -33.86 13.62
CA ALA A 73 -46.50 -33.09 14.81
C ALA A 73 -45.25 -32.48 15.50
N PRO A 74 -45.44 -31.44 16.36
CA PRO A 74 -44.33 -30.77 17.02
C PRO A 74 -43.69 -31.65 18.10
N PRO A 75 -42.37 -31.46 18.38
CA PRO A 75 -41.67 -32.21 19.41
C PRO A 75 -42.04 -31.69 20.81
N ALA A 76 -42.05 -32.63 21.77
CA ALA A 76 -42.36 -32.44 23.18
C ALA A 76 -41.31 -31.61 23.92
N ASP A 77 -41.78 -30.90 24.95
CA ASP A 77 -41.00 -30.08 25.89
C ASP A 77 -39.94 -30.89 26.65
N PRO A 78 -38.78 -30.28 26.97
CA PRO A 78 -37.74 -30.87 27.80
C PRO A 78 -38.17 -30.89 29.30
N PRO A 79 -37.67 -31.82 30.11
CA PRO A 79 -38.12 -32.03 31.49
C PRO A 79 -37.74 -30.91 32.44
N GLU A 80 -38.70 -30.56 33.34
CA GLU A 80 -38.53 -29.60 34.43
C GLU A 80 -37.38 -29.98 35.39
N HIS A 81 -36.40 -29.08 35.55
CA HIS A 81 -35.44 -29.14 36.62
C HIS A 81 -36.02 -28.51 37.93
N LYS A 82 -36.07 -29.27 39.00
CA LYS A 82 -36.42 -28.81 40.32
C LYS A 82 -35.34 -27.85 40.85
N PRO A 83 -35.72 -26.75 41.53
CA PRO A 83 -34.75 -25.79 42.05
C PRO A 83 -34.02 -26.32 43.28
N ASP A 84 -32.69 -26.19 43.27
CA ASP A 84 -31.80 -26.41 44.41
C ASP A 84 -31.93 -25.21 45.36
N ARG A 85 -32.33 -25.44 46.57
CA ARG A 85 -32.40 -24.46 47.67
C ARG A 85 -31.03 -24.45 48.33
N ASP A 86 -30.25 -23.42 48.05
CA ASP A 86 -29.26 -22.80 48.93
C ASP A 86 -28.31 -21.92 48.10
N ARG A 87 -28.74 -20.71 47.79
CA ARG A 87 -27.90 -19.59 47.43
C ARG A 87 -28.50 -18.30 47.96
N ASP A 88 -27.68 -17.54 48.67
CA ASP A 88 -28.02 -16.21 49.17
C ASP A 88 -28.47 -15.24 48.08
N PRO A 89 -29.37 -14.30 48.40
CA PRO A 89 -29.92 -13.37 47.40
C PRO A 89 -28.86 -12.34 46.95
N VAL A 90 -28.63 -12.30 45.66
CA VAL A 90 -27.84 -11.24 45.00
C VAL A 90 -28.62 -9.91 45.12
N PRO A 91 -27.98 -8.80 45.56
CA PRO A 91 -28.65 -7.51 45.64
C PRO A 91 -29.06 -6.98 44.26
N PRO A 92 -30.18 -6.24 44.19
CA PRO A 92 -30.69 -5.75 42.89
C PRO A 92 -29.75 -4.75 42.25
N LEU A 93 -29.42 -4.98 40.99
CA LEU A 93 -28.70 -4.05 40.13
C LEU A 93 -29.47 -2.74 40.06
N LYS A 94 -28.81 -1.62 40.33
CA LYS A 94 -29.33 -0.28 40.07
C LYS A 94 -29.61 -0.12 38.59
N PRO A 95 -30.73 0.49 38.21
CA PRO A 95 -31.00 0.78 36.78
C PRO A 95 -29.91 1.71 36.22
N ALA A 96 -29.45 1.38 35.01
CA ALA A 96 -28.56 2.24 34.25
C ALA A 96 -29.16 3.62 34.03
N PRO A 97 -28.39 4.70 34.04
CA PRO A 97 -28.91 6.03 33.74
C PRO A 97 -29.51 6.02 32.34
N LEU A 98 -30.69 6.60 32.23
CA LEU A 98 -31.36 6.86 30.96
C LEU A 98 -30.41 7.64 30.04
N VAL A 99 -30.12 7.06 28.88
CA VAL A 99 -29.45 7.78 27.81
C VAL A 99 -30.36 8.96 27.44
N GLU A 100 -29.91 10.17 27.67
CA GLU A 100 -30.59 11.36 27.17
C GLU A 100 -30.71 11.23 25.65
N ALA A 101 -31.96 11.35 25.15
CA ALA A 101 -32.23 11.35 23.73
C ALA A 101 -31.43 12.48 23.07
N ALA A 102 -30.80 12.18 21.95
CA ALA A 102 -30.11 13.17 21.14
C ALA A 102 -31.08 14.36 20.85
N PRO A 103 -30.57 15.59 20.86
CA PRO A 103 -31.40 16.75 20.55
C PRO A 103 -31.96 16.59 19.12
N PRO A 104 -33.20 17.03 18.87
CA PRO A 104 -33.80 16.95 17.57
C PRO A 104 -32.96 17.75 16.55
N PRO A 105 -32.87 17.30 15.29
CA PRO A 105 -32.16 18.03 14.25
C PRO A 105 -32.72 19.44 14.14
N LEU A 106 -31.80 20.41 14.00
CA LEU A 106 -32.17 21.82 13.75
C LEU A 106 -33.05 21.89 12.52
N PRO A 107 -34.15 22.67 12.54
CA PRO A 107 -35.00 22.84 11.38
C PRO A 107 -34.20 23.42 10.21
N ASP A 108 -34.46 22.93 9.02
CA ASP A 108 -33.91 23.45 7.77
C ASP A 108 -34.14 24.98 7.70
N PRO A 109 -33.15 25.77 7.29
CA PRO A 109 -33.32 27.17 7.11
C PRO A 109 -34.42 27.43 6.06
N LYS A 110 -35.46 28.13 6.44
CA LYS A 110 -36.51 28.53 5.51
C LYS A 110 -35.89 29.31 4.37
N PRO A 111 -36.26 29.05 3.11
CA PRO A 111 -35.78 29.83 1.99
C PRO A 111 -36.15 31.28 2.18
N VAL A 112 -35.15 32.15 2.17
CA VAL A 112 -35.36 33.60 2.14
C VAL A 112 -35.99 33.90 0.78
N PRO A 113 -37.10 34.66 0.72
CA PRO A 113 -37.66 35.08 -0.55
C PRO A 113 -36.65 36.00 -1.25
N VAL A 114 -36.18 35.62 -2.40
CA VAL A 114 -35.42 36.48 -3.31
C VAL A 114 -36.42 37.45 -3.91
N GLU A 115 -36.33 38.76 -3.56
CA GLU A 115 -37.03 39.81 -4.30
C GLU A 115 -36.51 39.77 -5.75
N VAL A 116 -37.38 39.42 -6.66
CA VAL A 116 -37.11 39.45 -8.11
C VAL A 116 -37.33 40.89 -8.54
N ASP A 117 -36.27 41.56 -8.92
CA ASP A 117 -36.31 42.87 -9.56
C ASP A 117 -36.96 42.72 -10.96
N PRO A 118 -38.13 43.39 -11.23
CA PRO A 118 -38.88 43.15 -12.47
C PRO A 118 -38.30 43.82 -13.73
N ASP A 119 -37.17 44.51 -13.66
CA ASP A 119 -36.66 45.30 -14.79
C ASP A 119 -35.32 44.80 -15.38
N ASN A 120 -34.97 43.51 -15.25
CA ASN A 120 -33.80 42.99 -15.92
C ASN A 120 -34.17 42.18 -17.16
N ASP A 121 -34.54 42.88 -18.25
CA ASP A 121 -34.80 42.35 -19.61
C ASP A 121 -33.48 42.10 -20.40
N ALA A 122 -32.47 41.54 -19.76
CA ALA A 122 -31.35 40.95 -20.52
C ALA A 122 -31.79 39.60 -21.07
N PRO A 123 -31.58 39.31 -22.38
CA PRO A 123 -31.92 38.00 -22.92
C PRO A 123 -31.21 36.95 -22.13
N PRO A 124 -31.90 35.84 -21.76
CA PRO A 124 -31.28 34.76 -21.00
C PRO A 124 -30.06 34.24 -21.77
N GLN A 125 -28.90 34.43 -21.20
CA GLN A 125 -27.68 33.83 -21.73
C GLN A 125 -27.94 32.31 -21.87
N PRO A 126 -27.57 31.68 -22.96
CA PRO A 126 -27.74 30.22 -23.13
C PRO A 126 -27.06 29.56 -21.93
N LYS A 127 -27.84 28.79 -21.14
CA LYS A 127 -27.27 28.04 -20.02
C LYS A 127 -26.14 27.18 -20.54
N ARG A 128 -24.89 27.48 -20.15
CA ARG A 128 -23.75 26.62 -20.44
C ARG A 128 -24.05 25.20 -19.95
N ALA A 129 -23.66 24.20 -20.70
CA ALA A 129 -23.78 22.82 -20.26
C ALA A 129 -22.89 22.60 -19.03
N GLU A 130 -23.22 21.58 -18.22
CA GLU A 130 -22.45 21.25 -17.03
C GLU A 130 -20.97 20.96 -17.37
N PRO A 131 -20.02 21.36 -16.50
CA PRO A 131 -18.59 21.23 -16.75
C PRO A 131 -18.14 19.76 -16.86
N VAL A 132 -17.00 19.53 -17.51
CA VAL A 132 -16.35 18.22 -17.68
C VAL A 132 -15.07 18.18 -16.87
N LEU A 133 -14.85 17.10 -16.14
CA LEU A 133 -13.61 16.84 -15.39
C LEU A 133 -12.73 15.85 -16.17
N LEU A 134 -11.54 16.31 -16.52
CA LEU A 134 -10.45 15.52 -17.09
C LEU A 134 -9.38 15.34 -16.03
N GLU A 135 -9.16 14.12 -15.56
CA GLU A 135 -8.20 13.83 -14.51
C GLU A 135 -6.97 13.13 -15.08
N ILE A 136 -5.81 13.78 -15.01
CA ILE A 136 -4.58 13.36 -15.65
C ILE A 136 -3.63 12.79 -14.62
N GLY A 137 -3.19 11.54 -14.82
CA GLY A 137 -2.25 10.88 -13.93
C GLY A 137 -1.40 9.82 -14.63
N TRP A 138 -0.13 9.79 -14.29
CA TRP A 138 0.80 8.78 -14.82
C TRP A 138 0.40 7.35 -14.39
N GLU A 139 -0.32 7.22 -13.29
CA GLU A 139 -0.74 5.94 -12.71
C GLU A 139 -2.19 5.53 -13.10
N VAL A 140 -2.81 6.16 -14.07
CA VAL A 140 -4.11 5.71 -14.63
C VAL A 140 -3.90 4.42 -15.42
N CYS A 141 -4.59 3.34 -15.07
CA CYS A 141 -4.38 1.99 -15.60
C CYS A 141 -2.90 1.53 -15.57
N ASN A 142 -2.09 2.06 -14.66
CA ASN A 142 -0.65 1.83 -14.60
C ASN A 142 -0.19 1.80 -13.13
N LYS A 143 -0.21 0.64 -12.51
CA LYS A 143 0.09 0.48 -11.07
C LYS A 143 1.59 0.59 -10.80
N LEU A 144 2.03 1.74 -10.29
CA LEU A 144 3.41 1.98 -9.85
C LEU A 144 3.53 2.31 -8.37
N GLY A 145 2.58 3.07 -7.81
CA GLY A 145 2.68 3.56 -6.45
C GLY A 145 1.34 3.88 -5.78
N GLY A 146 1.36 4.81 -4.82
CA GLY A 146 0.21 5.21 -4.02
C GLY A 146 -0.84 6.01 -4.79
N ILE A 147 -0.45 6.70 -5.87
CA ILE A 147 -1.37 7.53 -6.68
C ILE A 147 -2.38 6.65 -7.41
N TYR A 148 -1.94 5.47 -7.89
CA TYR A 148 -2.86 4.47 -8.42
C TYR A 148 -4.00 4.15 -7.42
N THR A 149 -3.66 3.97 -6.13
CA THR A 149 -4.65 3.71 -5.08
C THR A 149 -5.59 4.91 -4.90
N VAL A 150 -5.05 6.15 -4.87
CA VAL A 150 -5.85 7.38 -4.79
C VAL A 150 -6.85 7.45 -5.95
N LEU A 151 -6.36 7.39 -7.19
CA LEU A 151 -7.20 7.50 -8.39
C LEU A 151 -8.27 6.41 -8.41
N ARG A 152 -7.86 5.13 -8.27
CA ARG A 152 -8.75 3.98 -8.31
C ARG A 152 -9.85 4.04 -7.25
N THR A 153 -9.48 4.33 -6.00
CA THR A 153 -10.43 4.28 -4.88
C THR A 153 -11.36 5.49 -4.84
N LYS A 154 -10.96 6.63 -5.45
CA LYS A 154 -11.77 7.83 -5.59
C LYS A 154 -12.85 7.74 -6.67
N VAL A 155 -12.67 6.89 -7.69
CA VAL A 155 -13.59 6.79 -8.85
C VAL A 155 -15.06 6.74 -8.46
N PRO A 156 -15.53 5.92 -7.51
CA PRO A 156 -16.96 5.86 -7.18
C PRO A 156 -17.53 7.21 -6.74
N SER A 157 -16.79 7.97 -5.94
CA SER A 157 -17.18 9.31 -5.49
C SER A 157 -17.22 10.32 -6.64
N MET A 158 -16.22 10.29 -7.53
CA MET A 158 -16.18 11.14 -8.72
C MET A 158 -17.28 10.79 -9.71
N MET A 159 -17.54 9.51 -9.94
CA MET A 159 -18.63 9.05 -10.81
C MET A 159 -20.02 9.42 -10.28
N ALA A 160 -20.20 9.43 -8.95
CA ALA A 160 -21.46 9.86 -8.33
C ALA A 160 -21.76 11.35 -8.63
N ARG A 161 -20.74 12.21 -8.69
CA ARG A 161 -20.90 13.63 -8.97
C ARG A 161 -20.87 13.97 -10.48
N TRP A 162 -19.88 13.45 -11.19
CA TRP A 162 -19.60 13.86 -12.56
C TRP A 162 -20.23 12.94 -13.62
N GLY A 163 -20.52 11.67 -13.28
CA GLY A 163 -21.10 10.69 -14.20
C GLY A 163 -20.30 10.55 -15.49
N LYS A 164 -20.97 10.68 -16.64
CA LYS A 164 -20.33 10.61 -17.97
C LYS A 164 -19.45 11.82 -18.31
N ARG A 165 -19.41 12.83 -17.46
CA ARG A 165 -18.54 14.02 -17.61
C ARG A 165 -17.19 13.85 -16.93
N TYR A 166 -16.86 12.66 -16.47
CA TYR A 166 -15.59 12.31 -15.86
C TYR A 166 -14.78 11.39 -16.77
N CYS A 167 -13.57 11.78 -17.07
CA CYS A 167 -12.63 11.00 -17.88
C CYS A 167 -11.22 11.07 -17.29
N LEU A 168 -10.58 9.90 -17.13
CA LEU A 168 -9.18 9.81 -16.72
C LEU A 168 -8.27 9.73 -17.96
N ILE A 169 -7.06 10.29 -17.83
CA ILE A 169 -6.07 10.32 -18.92
C ILE A 169 -4.74 9.81 -18.35
N GLY A 170 -4.15 8.80 -19.01
CA GLY A 170 -2.88 8.20 -18.61
C GLY A 170 -2.03 7.70 -19.76
N PRO A 171 -0.80 7.24 -19.48
CA PRO A 171 0.05 6.60 -20.48
C PRO A 171 -0.46 5.19 -20.79
N TYR A 172 -0.37 4.78 -22.06
CA TYR A 172 -0.65 3.40 -22.45
C TYR A 172 0.50 2.48 -22.04
N ASN A 173 0.20 1.53 -21.17
CA ASN A 173 1.07 0.42 -20.85
C ASN A 173 0.40 -0.89 -21.29
N HIS A 174 1.02 -1.61 -22.21
CA HIS A 174 0.44 -2.81 -22.81
C HIS A 174 0.07 -3.87 -21.77
N ASP A 175 0.95 -4.15 -20.83
CA ASP A 175 0.79 -5.25 -19.86
C ASP A 175 -0.37 -5.00 -18.89
N THR A 176 -0.52 -3.75 -18.44
CA THR A 176 -1.60 -3.39 -17.50
C THR A 176 -2.92 -3.11 -18.25
N ALA A 177 -2.87 -2.50 -19.43
CA ALA A 177 -4.07 -2.21 -20.22
C ALA A 177 -4.81 -3.48 -20.65
N GLN A 178 -4.12 -4.58 -20.93
CA GLN A 178 -4.77 -5.86 -21.25
C GLN A 178 -5.66 -6.40 -20.13
N VAL A 179 -5.40 -6.01 -18.89
CA VAL A 179 -6.11 -6.52 -17.71
C VAL A 179 -7.10 -5.50 -17.16
N GLU A 180 -6.75 -4.21 -17.24
CA GLU A 180 -7.48 -3.15 -16.55
C GLU A 180 -8.28 -2.22 -17.48
N PHE A 181 -8.17 -2.35 -18.80
CA PHE A 181 -8.80 -1.44 -19.75
C PHE A 181 -9.69 -2.18 -20.76
N GLU A 182 -10.89 -1.65 -20.97
CA GLU A 182 -11.85 -2.13 -21.95
C GLU A 182 -12.06 -1.07 -23.05
N PRO A 183 -11.71 -1.36 -24.31
CA PRO A 183 -11.88 -0.41 -25.41
C PRO A 183 -13.34 0.02 -25.61
N ALA A 184 -13.54 1.28 -26.03
CA ALA A 184 -14.84 1.86 -26.32
C ALA A 184 -15.48 1.22 -27.58
N GLY A 185 -16.78 1.02 -27.52
CA GLY A 185 -17.57 0.62 -28.68
C GLY A 185 -17.80 1.79 -29.65
N PRO A 186 -18.30 1.51 -30.88
CA PRO A 186 -18.51 2.53 -31.90
C PRO A 186 -19.37 3.72 -31.45
N GLU A 187 -20.44 3.46 -30.68
CA GLU A 187 -21.33 4.51 -30.16
C GLU A 187 -20.66 5.52 -29.24
N GLN A 188 -19.58 5.14 -28.59
CA GLN A 188 -18.82 6.03 -27.69
C GLN A 188 -17.89 6.95 -28.46
N MET A 189 -17.52 6.59 -29.69
CA MET A 189 -16.69 7.44 -30.55
C MET A 189 -17.42 8.68 -31.07
N ASP A 190 -18.75 8.73 -31.00
CA ASP A 190 -19.56 9.89 -31.34
C ASP A 190 -19.60 10.97 -30.23
N THR A 191 -19.01 10.67 -29.05
CA THR A 191 -18.88 11.65 -27.97
C THR A 191 -17.79 12.68 -28.27
N PRO A 192 -17.81 13.88 -27.63
CA PRO A 192 -16.75 14.88 -27.80
C PRO A 192 -15.34 14.33 -27.53
N ILE A 193 -15.20 13.47 -26.50
CA ILE A 193 -13.92 12.82 -26.19
C ILE A 193 -13.55 11.83 -27.28
N GLY A 194 -14.49 11.01 -27.74
CA GLY A 194 -14.26 10.05 -28.84
C GLY A 194 -13.83 10.72 -30.14
N GLN A 195 -14.48 11.85 -30.48
CA GLN A 195 -14.12 12.65 -31.66
C GLN A 195 -12.75 13.32 -31.50
N ALA A 196 -12.38 13.79 -30.32
CA ALA A 196 -11.04 14.32 -30.04
C ALA A 196 -9.96 13.23 -30.17
N VAL A 197 -10.24 12.03 -29.67
CA VAL A 197 -9.38 10.86 -29.83
C VAL A 197 -9.21 10.50 -31.32
N GLN A 198 -10.28 10.52 -32.10
CA GLN A 198 -10.21 10.27 -33.53
C GLN A 198 -9.33 11.30 -34.26
N GLN A 199 -9.47 12.58 -33.91
CA GLN A 199 -8.62 13.63 -34.47
C GLN A 199 -7.15 13.45 -34.09
N MET A 200 -6.84 13.05 -32.87
CA MET A 200 -5.47 12.72 -32.48
C MET A 200 -4.89 11.57 -33.30
N ARG A 201 -5.70 10.52 -33.57
CA ARG A 201 -5.29 9.39 -34.41
C ARG A 201 -4.99 9.83 -35.83
N GLU A 202 -5.80 10.74 -36.41
CA GLU A 202 -5.57 11.34 -37.74
C GLU A 202 -4.29 12.17 -37.75
N MET A 203 -3.92 12.80 -36.63
CA MET A 203 -2.65 13.50 -36.48
C MET A 203 -1.47 12.55 -36.23
N GLY A 204 -1.72 11.22 -36.14
CA GLY A 204 -0.70 10.20 -36.00
C GLY A 204 -0.26 9.95 -34.56
N TYR A 205 -1.08 10.29 -33.56
CA TYR A 205 -0.87 9.84 -32.15
C TYR A 205 -1.57 8.49 -31.93
N GLY A 206 -0.91 7.56 -31.30
CA GLY A 206 -1.54 6.36 -30.79
C GLY A 206 -2.35 6.71 -29.55
N VAL A 207 -3.65 6.46 -29.59
CA VAL A 207 -4.57 6.76 -28.48
C VAL A 207 -5.61 5.67 -28.36
N GLU A 208 -5.78 5.15 -27.15
CA GLU A 208 -6.85 4.23 -26.83
C GLU A 208 -7.92 4.96 -25.98
N TYR A 209 -9.18 4.73 -26.32
CA TYR A 209 -10.34 5.27 -25.58
C TYR A 209 -11.25 4.15 -25.16
N GLY A 210 -11.72 4.20 -23.92
CA GLY A 210 -12.54 3.15 -23.34
C GLY A 210 -12.89 3.38 -21.90
N HIS A 211 -12.85 2.31 -21.11
CA HIS A 211 -13.18 2.32 -19.69
C HIS A 211 -12.11 1.65 -18.85
N TRP A 212 -11.79 2.23 -17.71
CA TRP A 212 -11.00 1.58 -16.70
C TRP A 212 -11.86 0.55 -15.94
N LEU A 213 -11.39 -0.70 -15.82
CA LEU A 213 -12.10 -1.82 -15.18
C LEU A 213 -11.96 -1.80 -13.65
N VAL A 214 -12.34 -0.69 -13.05
CA VAL A 214 -12.43 -0.49 -11.60
C VAL A 214 -13.86 -0.18 -11.19
N THR A 215 -14.15 -0.23 -9.88
CA THR A 215 -15.49 0.12 -9.37
C THR A 215 -15.91 1.51 -9.84
N GLY A 216 -17.09 1.63 -10.46
CA GLY A 216 -17.57 2.87 -11.08
C GLY A 216 -17.30 2.94 -12.59
N ARG A 217 -16.39 2.13 -13.14
CA ARG A 217 -16.09 1.97 -14.59
C ARG A 217 -16.03 3.31 -15.34
N PRO A 218 -15.14 4.25 -14.94
CA PRO A 218 -15.04 5.57 -15.55
C PRO A 218 -14.51 5.48 -16.99
N GLN A 219 -14.77 6.54 -17.77
CA GLN A 219 -14.10 6.70 -19.05
C GLN A 219 -12.60 6.91 -18.85
N ALA A 220 -11.80 6.39 -19.77
CA ALA A 220 -10.36 6.56 -19.76
C ALA A 220 -9.81 6.72 -21.19
N VAL A 221 -8.80 7.60 -21.31
CA VAL A 221 -7.98 7.79 -22.52
C VAL A 221 -6.55 7.40 -22.17
N LEU A 222 -5.98 6.48 -22.94
CA LEU A 222 -4.60 6.03 -22.77
C LEU A 222 -3.76 6.45 -23.97
N LEU A 223 -2.66 7.15 -23.71
CA LEU A 223 -1.80 7.78 -24.72
C LEU A 223 -0.53 6.96 -24.96
N HIS A 224 -0.24 6.60 -26.22
CA HIS A 224 1.00 5.94 -26.59
C HIS A 224 2.16 6.95 -26.58
N VAL A 225 2.94 6.93 -25.51
CA VAL A 225 4.04 7.88 -25.27
C VAL A 225 5.07 7.85 -26.40
N GLY A 226 5.36 6.66 -26.95
CA GLY A 226 6.34 6.48 -28.02
C GLY A 226 6.09 7.34 -29.28
N ASP A 227 4.82 7.55 -29.64
CA ASP A 227 4.45 8.30 -30.85
C ASP A 227 4.65 9.82 -30.67
N ALA A 228 4.55 10.31 -29.45
CA ALA A 228 4.79 11.72 -29.12
C ALA A 228 6.28 12.07 -29.05
N LYS A 229 7.18 11.08 -28.96
CA LYS A 229 8.65 11.32 -28.92
C LYS A 229 9.19 12.04 -30.14
N ARG A 230 8.48 12.04 -31.27
CA ARG A 230 8.87 12.83 -32.44
C ARG A 230 8.90 14.35 -32.20
N TYR A 231 8.21 14.84 -31.21
CA TYR A 231 8.18 16.25 -30.80
C TYR A 231 9.12 16.57 -29.64
N LEU A 232 9.86 15.58 -29.13
CA LEU A 232 10.65 15.68 -27.92
C LEU A 232 11.63 16.86 -27.94
N SER A 233 12.37 17.07 -29.05
CA SER A 233 13.33 18.16 -29.18
C SER A 233 12.68 19.54 -29.04
N ASP A 234 11.52 19.73 -29.66
CA ASP A 234 10.82 21.01 -29.64
C ASP A 234 10.26 21.29 -28.23
N VAL A 235 9.70 20.26 -27.57
CA VAL A 235 9.15 20.38 -26.22
C VAL A 235 10.27 20.62 -25.21
N LYS A 236 11.39 19.90 -25.27
CA LYS A 236 12.58 20.13 -24.45
C LYS A 236 13.10 21.55 -24.61
N TYR A 237 13.18 22.04 -25.85
CA TYR A 237 13.61 23.41 -26.12
C TYR A 237 12.67 24.44 -25.48
N ARG A 238 11.36 24.29 -25.60
CA ARG A 238 10.35 25.18 -25.00
C ARG A 238 10.43 25.15 -23.48
N LEU A 239 10.54 23.97 -22.85
CA LEU A 239 10.71 23.84 -21.40
C LEU A 239 11.95 24.60 -20.91
N TRP A 240 13.04 24.51 -21.66
CA TRP A 240 14.28 25.23 -21.33
C TRP A 240 14.18 26.72 -21.61
N ALA A 241 13.77 27.13 -22.83
CA ALA A 241 13.82 28.50 -23.26
C ALA A 241 12.76 29.40 -22.57
N ASP A 242 11.55 28.88 -22.42
CA ASP A 242 10.42 29.66 -21.92
C ASP A 242 10.22 29.50 -20.40
N HIS A 243 10.62 28.37 -19.84
CA HIS A 243 10.34 28.03 -18.43
C HIS A 243 11.59 27.72 -17.59
N ASN A 244 12.78 27.79 -18.17
CA ASN A 244 14.07 27.53 -17.51
C ASN A 244 14.11 26.13 -16.85
N ILE A 245 13.52 25.13 -17.49
CA ILE A 245 13.48 23.73 -17.03
C ILE A 245 14.45 22.91 -17.86
N PRO A 246 15.65 22.56 -17.33
CA PRO A 246 16.61 21.73 -18.06
C PRO A 246 16.11 20.29 -18.11
N THR A 247 16.02 19.73 -19.32
CA THR A 247 15.62 18.32 -19.49
C THR A 247 16.85 17.47 -19.72
N PRO A 248 17.13 16.44 -18.89
CA PRO A 248 18.31 15.60 -19.05
C PRO A 248 18.28 14.80 -20.36
N ASP A 249 19.42 14.68 -21.00
CA ASP A 249 19.56 13.84 -22.20
C ASP A 249 19.84 12.39 -21.79
N GLY A 250 19.15 11.45 -22.45
CA GLY A 250 19.32 10.01 -22.24
C GLY A 250 18.65 9.47 -20.98
N ASP A 251 17.90 10.27 -20.25
CA ASP A 251 16.99 9.79 -19.19
C ASP A 251 15.67 9.35 -19.82
N ALA A 252 15.50 8.02 -19.92
CA ALA A 252 14.33 7.42 -20.56
C ALA A 252 13.01 7.83 -19.88
N LEU A 253 12.99 7.96 -18.56
CA LEU A 253 11.79 8.36 -17.82
C LEU A 253 11.45 9.83 -18.08
N ALA A 254 12.44 10.72 -18.03
CA ALA A 254 12.24 12.13 -18.32
C ALA A 254 11.72 12.32 -19.76
N GLU A 255 12.27 11.59 -20.73
CA GLU A 255 11.82 11.62 -22.12
C GLU A 255 10.39 11.10 -22.30
N ASP A 256 10.04 10.02 -21.61
CA ASP A 256 8.67 9.47 -21.63
C ASP A 256 7.68 10.45 -21.01
N VAL A 257 8.04 11.08 -19.89
CA VAL A 257 7.20 12.06 -19.19
C VAL A 257 6.99 13.32 -20.04
N VAL A 258 8.04 13.83 -20.70
CA VAL A 258 7.93 14.99 -21.62
C VAL A 258 7.03 14.65 -22.82
N ALA A 259 7.20 13.48 -23.41
CA ALA A 259 6.38 13.02 -24.53
C ALA A 259 4.91 12.80 -24.12
N PHE A 260 4.67 12.27 -22.91
CA PHE A 260 3.32 12.16 -22.36
C PHE A 260 2.68 13.53 -22.16
N GLY A 261 3.42 14.50 -21.60
CA GLY A 261 2.94 15.86 -21.44
C GLY A 261 2.53 16.51 -22.76
N GLU A 262 3.28 16.29 -23.85
CA GLU A 262 2.93 16.78 -25.18
C GLU A 262 1.64 16.13 -25.73
N ALA A 263 1.49 14.82 -25.57
CA ALA A 263 0.28 14.13 -26.00
C ALA A 263 -0.96 14.60 -25.20
N VAL A 264 -0.82 14.82 -23.90
CA VAL A 264 -1.87 15.39 -23.04
C VAL A 264 -2.21 16.82 -23.49
N ARG A 265 -1.18 17.67 -23.70
CA ARG A 265 -1.37 19.04 -24.19
C ARG A 265 -2.20 19.06 -25.48
N MET A 266 -1.84 18.24 -26.46
CA MET A 266 -2.56 18.15 -27.73
C MET A 266 -4.02 17.72 -27.54
N LEU A 267 -4.29 16.71 -26.73
CA LEU A 267 -5.66 16.26 -26.43
C LEU A 267 -6.49 17.38 -25.80
N LEU A 268 -5.91 18.10 -24.83
CA LEU A 268 -6.58 19.19 -24.13
C LEU A 268 -6.88 20.38 -25.07
N PHE A 269 -5.99 20.72 -26.01
CA PHE A 269 -6.26 21.74 -27.01
C PHE A 269 -7.40 21.35 -27.95
N ILE A 270 -7.40 20.13 -28.47
CA ILE A 270 -8.49 19.64 -29.32
C ILE A 270 -9.84 19.69 -28.56
N LEU A 271 -9.85 19.30 -27.30
CA LEU A 271 -11.07 19.38 -26.46
C LEU A 271 -11.46 20.82 -26.17
N GLY A 272 -10.50 21.72 -25.90
CA GLY A 272 -10.72 23.13 -25.69
C GLY A 272 -11.38 23.82 -26.88
N ASP A 273 -10.85 23.61 -28.09
CA ASP A 273 -11.39 24.17 -29.34
C ASP A 273 -12.82 23.67 -29.61
N ARG A 274 -13.15 22.44 -29.22
CA ARG A 274 -14.44 21.83 -29.49
C ARG A 274 -15.52 22.20 -28.49
N GLU A 275 -15.15 22.30 -27.21
CA GLU A 275 -16.11 22.31 -26.09
C GLU A 275 -16.14 23.64 -25.30
N SER A 276 -15.10 24.50 -25.38
CA SER A 276 -15.01 25.70 -24.52
C SER A 276 -16.16 26.69 -24.68
N GLU A 277 -16.79 26.74 -25.87
CA GLU A 277 -17.97 27.58 -26.08
C GLU A 277 -19.26 26.98 -25.48
N ARG A 278 -19.26 25.67 -25.26
CA ARG A 278 -20.46 24.92 -24.83
C ARG A 278 -20.48 24.63 -23.33
N ARG A 279 -19.28 24.33 -22.79
CA ARG A 279 -19.12 23.95 -21.38
C ARG A 279 -17.72 24.25 -20.87
N ASP A 280 -17.62 24.41 -19.57
CA ASP A 280 -16.32 24.60 -18.92
C ASP A 280 -15.59 23.26 -18.79
N LEU A 281 -14.26 23.30 -18.95
CA LEU A 281 -13.38 22.16 -18.80
C LEU A 281 -12.52 22.34 -17.55
N VAL A 282 -12.40 21.29 -16.75
CA VAL A 282 -11.49 21.21 -15.60
C VAL A 282 -10.47 20.12 -15.88
N ALA A 283 -9.20 20.47 -15.96
CA ALA A 283 -8.07 19.54 -16.06
C ALA A 283 -7.38 19.45 -14.70
N HIS A 284 -7.46 18.28 -14.07
CA HIS A 284 -6.85 18.01 -12.77
C HIS A 284 -5.65 17.08 -12.93
N PHE A 285 -4.46 17.60 -12.66
CA PHE A 285 -3.19 16.90 -12.85
C PHE A 285 -2.66 16.38 -11.52
N HIS A 286 -2.16 15.14 -11.54
CA HIS A 286 -1.58 14.48 -10.37
C HIS A 286 -0.10 14.26 -10.55
N GLU A 287 0.72 14.87 -9.70
CA GLU A 287 2.17 14.78 -9.65
C GLU A 287 2.91 15.43 -10.83
N TRP A 288 4.21 15.65 -10.63
CA TRP A 288 5.08 16.28 -11.62
C TRP A 288 5.06 15.56 -12.98
N MET A 289 4.93 14.22 -12.98
CA MET A 289 4.89 13.44 -14.23
C MET A 289 3.68 13.76 -15.12
N ALA A 290 2.56 14.16 -14.51
CA ALA A 290 1.40 14.63 -15.27
C ALA A 290 1.47 16.14 -15.54
N GLY A 291 2.16 16.91 -14.68
CA GLY A 291 2.17 18.37 -14.69
C GLY A 291 3.05 19.04 -15.77
N VAL A 292 3.83 18.28 -16.56
CA VAL A 292 4.82 18.81 -17.52
C VAL A 292 4.22 19.82 -18.51
N CYS A 293 3.00 19.60 -18.97
CA CYS A 293 2.38 20.49 -19.96
C CYS A 293 1.71 21.74 -19.38
N ILE A 294 1.56 21.83 -18.05
CA ILE A 294 0.85 22.97 -17.40
C ILE A 294 1.46 24.33 -17.77
N PRO A 295 2.79 24.56 -17.68
CA PRO A 295 3.35 25.86 -18.05
C PRO A 295 3.09 26.23 -19.52
N MET A 296 3.12 25.26 -20.44
CA MET A 296 2.81 25.47 -21.85
C MET A 296 1.32 25.77 -22.08
N LEU A 297 0.40 25.07 -21.39
CA LEU A 297 -1.05 25.34 -21.45
C LEU A 297 -1.36 26.77 -21.00
N ARG A 298 -0.68 27.27 -19.96
CA ARG A 298 -0.82 28.65 -19.49
C ARG A 298 -0.29 29.67 -20.47
N GLN A 299 0.88 29.43 -21.05
CA GLN A 299 1.50 30.30 -22.05
C GLN A 299 0.62 30.42 -23.31
N GLU A 300 0.02 29.33 -23.73
CA GLU A 300 -0.82 29.21 -24.92
C GLU A 300 -2.30 29.61 -24.65
N ASN A 301 -2.63 30.05 -23.42
CA ASN A 301 -3.98 30.45 -23.00
C ASN A 301 -5.06 29.38 -23.26
N TRP A 302 -4.77 28.12 -22.85
CA TRP A 302 -5.79 27.08 -22.92
C TRP A 302 -7.04 27.48 -22.11
N PRO A 303 -8.27 27.34 -22.67
CA PRO A 303 -9.48 27.97 -22.11
C PRO A 303 -10.05 27.27 -20.87
N GLY A 304 -9.51 26.13 -20.45
CA GLY A 304 -10.02 25.38 -19.30
C GLY A 304 -9.34 25.73 -17.97
N SER A 305 -9.95 25.31 -16.89
CA SER A 305 -9.43 25.45 -15.53
C SER A 305 -8.41 24.35 -15.22
N ILE A 306 -7.32 24.73 -14.57
CA ILE A 306 -6.21 23.82 -14.23
C ILE A 306 -6.11 23.66 -12.71
N VAL A 307 -6.23 22.43 -12.24
CA VAL A 307 -5.94 22.02 -10.86
C VAL A 307 -4.67 21.15 -10.89
N PHE A 308 -3.75 21.38 -9.98
CA PHE A 308 -2.54 20.56 -9.83
C PHE A 308 -2.42 20.09 -8.40
N THR A 309 -2.26 18.77 -8.23
CA THR A 309 -2.01 18.13 -6.93
C THR A 309 -0.62 17.53 -6.89
N THR A 310 0.24 18.00 -6.00
CA THR A 310 1.42 17.24 -5.59
C THR A 310 1.09 16.38 -4.37
N HIS A 311 1.32 15.06 -4.47
CA HIS A 311 1.07 14.12 -3.38
C HIS A 311 2.28 13.99 -2.44
N ALA A 312 3.44 14.38 -2.90
CA ALA A 312 4.70 14.42 -2.14
C ALA A 312 5.66 15.36 -2.87
N THR A 313 6.31 16.26 -2.17
CA THR A 313 7.40 17.02 -2.81
C THR A 313 8.57 16.07 -3.09
N LEU A 314 9.03 16.03 -4.34
CA LEU A 314 10.13 15.13 -4.69
C LEU A 314 11.41 15.53 -3.94
N LEU A 315 11.73 16.82 -3.91
CA LEU A 315 12.91 17.33 -3.20
C LEU A 315 12.82 17.06 -1.69
N GLY A 316 11.64 17.23 -1.08
CA GLY A 316 11.41 16.92 0.35
C GLY A 316 11.71 15.46 0.67
N ARG A 317 11.34 14.53 -0.21
CA ARG A 317 11.64 13.10 -0.06
C ARG A 317 13.15 12.83 -0.02
N TYR A 318 13.93 13.44 -0.93
CA TYR A 318 15.38 13.27 -0.96
C TYR A 318 16.04 13.89 0.28
N LEU A 319 15.63 15.11 0.67
CA LEU A 319 16.13 15.77 1.86
C LEU A 319 15.83 14.98 3.14
N ALA A 320 14.62 14.47 3.30
CA ALA A 320 14.24 13.68 4.46
C ALA A 320 15.04 12.36 4.58
N MET A 321 15.40 11.73 3.45
CA MET A 321 16.25 10.53 3.46
C MET A 321 17.67 10.82 3.96
N HIS A 322 18.20 12.00 3.65
CA HIS A 322 19.61 12.33 3.90
C HIS A 322 19.82 13.22 5.13
N ASN A 323 18.79 13.95 5.58
CA ASN A 323 18.89 14.84 6.73
C ASN A 323 17.94 14.40 7.86
N PRO A 324 18.47 13.97 9.02
CA PRO A 324 17.63 13.56 10.16
C PRO A 324 16.87 14.71 10.82
N ALA A 325 17.24 15.95 10.56
CA ALA A 325 16.60 17.16 11.05
C ALA A 325 15.94 17.96 9.89
N PHE A 326 15.45 17.26 8.87
CA PHE A 326 14.88 17.87 7.67
C PHE A 326 13.81 18.92 8.00
N TYR A 327 12.82 18.57 8.81
CA TYR A 327 11.73 19.48 9.15
C TYR A 327 12.16 20.65 10.04
N ASP A 328 13.20 20.48 10.87
CA ASP A 328 13.76 21.55 11.68
C ASP A 328 14.53 22.57 10.83
N HIS A 329 15.09 22.11 9.73
CA HIS A 329 15.91 22.93 8.81
C HIS A 329 15.17 23.33 7.53
N LEU A 330 13.90 22.96 7.36
CA LEU A 330 13.15 23.11 6.12
C LEU A 330 13.19 24.54 5.55
N ALA A 331 13.08 25.54 6.40
CA ALA A 331 13.11 26.95 6.00
C ALA A 331 14.49 27.46 5.55
N PHE A 332 15.56 26.70 5.75
CA PHE A 332 16.94 27.13 5.47
C PHE A 332 17.53 26.47 4.22
N PHE A 333 16.85 25.50 3.62
CA PHE A 333 17.30 24.91 2.36
C PHE A 333 17.12 25.87 1.20
N ASP A 334 18.12 25.93 0.31
CA ASP A 334 17.98 26.52 -1.02
C ASP A 334 17.48 25.42 -1.99
N PRO A 335 16.22 25.47 -2.46
CA PRO A 335 15.66 24.41 -3.28
C PRO A 335 16.40 24.18 -4.61
N ALA A 336 16.95 25.24 -5.22
CA ALA A 336 17.68 25.12 -6.47
C ALA A 336 19.04 24.43 -6.27
N HIS A 337 19.73 24.80 -5.21
CA HIS A 337 20.99 24.17 -4.82
C HIS A 337 20.82 22.69 -4.49
N GLU A 338 19.78 22.37 -3.69
CA GLU A 338 19.52 20.99 -3.28
C GLU A 338 19.03 20.13 -4.44
N ALA A 339 18.18 20.66 -5.33
CA ALA A 339 17.75 19.95 -6.54
C ALA A 339 18.95 19.60 -7.44
N HIS A 340 19.92 20.53 -7.56
CA HIS A 340 21.16 20.27 -8.29
C HIS A 340 22.03 19.22 -7.58
N HIS A 341 22.15 19.31 -6.26
CA HIS A 341 22.91 18.33 -5.45
C HIS A 341 22.39 16.89 -5.64
N PHE A 342 21.09 16.72 -5.72
CA PHE A 342 20.47 15.40 -5.93
C PHE A 342 20.27 15.03 -7.40
N ASN A 343 20.66 15.90 -8.36
CA ASN A 343 20.48 15.69 -9.80
C ASN A 343 19.01 15.47 -10.20
N ILE A 344 18.11 16.28 -9.63
CA ILE A 344 16.66 16.27 -9.86
C ILE A 344 16.12 17.65 -10.29
N GLU A 345 16.95 18.49 -10.93
CA GLU A 345 16.56 19.84 -11.34
C GLU A 345 15.38 19.84 -12.32
N PHE A 346 15.33 18.84 -13.21
CA PHE A 346 14.22 18.69 -14.16
C PHE A 346 12.91 18.43 -13.41
N GLN A 347 12.89 17.41 -12.57
CA GLN A 347 11.68 16.98 -11.85
C GLN A 347 11.19 18.08 -10.90
N HIS A 348 12.11 18.68 -10.14
CA HIS A 348 11.78 19.80 -9.25
C HIS A 348 11.32 21.04 -10.03
N GLY A 349 11.98 21.35 -11.15
CA GLY A 349 11.59 22.46 -12.05
C GLY A 349 10.16 22.28 -12.59
N VAL A 350 9.82 21.09 -13.05
CA VAL A 350 8.47 20.75 -13.52
C VAL A 350 7.45 20.86 -12.39
N GLU A 351 7.71 20.27 -11.22
CA GLU A 351 6.80 20.30 -10.07
C GLU A 351 6.52 21.74 -9.65
N ARG A 352 7.56 22.58 -9.56
CA ARG A 352 7.43 24.00 -9.25
C ARG A 352 6.67 24.77 -10.31
N ALA A 353 6.97 24.55 -11.60
CA ALA A 353 6.29 25.22 -12.70
C ALA A 353 4.81 24.81 -12.78
N ALA A 354 4.48 23.55 -12.53
CA ALA A 354 3.10 23.06 -12.47
C ALA A 354 2.34 23.67 -11.29
N ALA A 355 2.96 23.73 -10.11
CA ALA A 355 2.39 24.37 -8.96
C ALA A 355 2.05 25.83 -9.26
N HIS A 356 3.00 26.62 -9.79
CA HIS A 356 2.78 28.05 -10.10
C HIS A 356 1.87 28.29 -11.31
N GLY A 357 1.82 27.39 -12.29
CA GLY A 357 1.00 27.49 -13.48
C GLY A 357 -0.47 27.09 -13.26
N SER A 358 -0.81 26.33 -12.23
CA SER A 358 -2.18 25.91 -11.98
C SER A 358 -3.06 27.08 -11.47
N HIS A 359 -4.37 27.04 -11.78
CA HIS A 359 -5.35 27.96 -11.21
C HIS A 359 -5.60 27.64 -9.74
N VAL A 360 -5.64 26.35 -9.39
CA VAL A 360 -5.72 25.88 -8.00
C VAL A 360 -4.59 24.87 -7.77
N PHE A 361 -3.74 25.18 -6.81
CA PHE A 361 -2.68 24.29 -6.35
C PHE A 361 -3.13 23.56 -5.09
N THR A 362 -2.93 22.26 -5.03
CA THR A 362 -3.39 21.41 -3.94
C THR A 362 -2.31 20.42 -3.49
N THR A 363 -2.41 19.98 -2.26
CA THR A 363 -1.61 18.89 -1.72
C THR A 363 -2.43 18.09 -0.70
N VAL A 364 -1.86 16.98 -0.20
CA VAL A 364 -2.62 15.98 0.55
C VAL A 364 -2.66 16.21 2.06
N SER A 365 -1.75 17.02 2.62
CA SER A 365 -1.66 17.24 4.07
C SER A 365 -0.96 18.53 4.44
N ASP A 366 -1.12 18.96 5.70
CA ASP A 366 -0.41 20.13 6.26
C ASP A 366 1.11 19.95 6.25
N VAL A 367 1.58 18.73 6.48
CA VAL A 367 3.02 18.40 6.45
C VAL A 367 3.58 18.66 5.05
N THR A 368 2.89 18.17 4.02
CA THR A 368 3.30 18.42 2.63
C THR A 368 3.10 19.90 2.23
N ALA A 369 2.09 20.57 2.78
CA ALA A 369 1.88 22.00 2.54
C ALA A 369 3.06 22.85 3.03
N MET A 370 3.64 22.52 4.19
CA MET A 370 4.86 23.19 4.65
C MET A 370 6.03 22.98 3.67
N GLU A 371 6.18 21.76 3.15
CA GLU A 371 7.20 21.47 2.15
C GLU A 371 6.96 22.29 0.86
N CYS A 372 5.73 22.34 0.38
CA CYS A 372 5.35 23.13 -0.81
C CYS A 372 5.71 24.61 -0.64
N ARG A 373 5.41 25.22 0.52
CA ARG A 373 5.76 26.61 0.81
C ARG A 373 7.26 26.86 0.67
N HIS A 374 8.08 26.01 1.27
CA HIS A 374 9.54 26.24 1.34
C HIS A 374 10.27 25.74 0.09
N LEU A 375 9.86 24.58 -0.47
CA LEU A 375 10.59 23.93 -1.55
C LEU A 375 10.06 24.33 -2.94
N LEU A 376 8.74 24.56 -3.10
CA LEU A 376 8.15 24.97 -4.36
C LEU A 376 7.88 26.49 -4.42
N GLY A 377 7.88 27.18 -3.28
CA GLY A 377 7.65 28.63 -3.18
C GLY A 377 6.19 29.02 -3.41
N ARG A 378 5.23 28.12 -3.21
CA ARG A 378 3.80 28.37 -3.28
C ARG A 378 3.06 27.59 -2.20
N ASP A 379 2.16 28.28 -1.48
CA ASP A 379 1.21 27.63 -0.58
C ASP A 379 0.11 26.93 -1.39
N PRO A 380 -0.34 25.73 -1.00
CA PRO A 380 -1.52 25.12 -1.62
C PRO A 380 -2.79 25.90 -1.26
N ASP A 381 -3.70 25.99 -2.21
CA ASP A 381 -5.01 26.65 -2.05
C ASP A 381 -5.98 25.78 -1.23
N VAL A 382 -5.93 24.44 -1.44
CA VAL A 382 -6.79 23.45 -0.78
C VAL A 382 -5.99 22.22 -0.41
N LEU A 383 -6.27 21.65 0.77
CA LEU A 383 -5.76 20.34 1.17
C LEU A 383 -6.74 19.23 0.74
N LEU A 384 -6.22 18.23 0.04
CA LEU A 384 -6.95 17.08 -0.49
C LEU A 384 -6.54 15.80 0.23
N PRO A 385 -7.03 15.54 1.45
CA PRO A 385 -6.71 14.32 2.17
C PRO A 385 -7.16 13.08 1.38
N ASN A 386 -6.32 12.06 1.38
CA ASN A 386 -6.59 10.85 0.63
C ASN A 386 -7.52 9.92 1.39
N GLY A 387 -8.64 9.56 0.79
CA GLY A 387 -9.59 8.62 1.34
C GLY A 387 -9.31 7.17 0.94
N LEU A 388 -10.12 6.27 1.48
CA LEU A 388 -10.16 4.87 1.11
C LEU A 388 -11.63 4.47 0.87
N ASN A 389 -11.89 3.51 -0.02
CA ASN A 389 -13.20 2.89 -0.10
C ASN A 389 -13.36 1.91 1.05
N ILE A 390 -14.12 2.29 2.04
CA ILE A 390 -14.39 1.47 3.20
C ILE A 390 -15.67 0.67 2.91
N GLN A 391 -15.49 -0.52 2.37
CA GLN A 391 -16.61 -1.40 2.10
C GLN A 391 -17.06 -2.08 3.39
N ARG A 392 -18.19 -1.65 3.93
CA ARG A 392 -18.83 -2.26 5.10
C ARG A 392 -19.75 -3.39 4.69
N PHE A 393 -19.19 -4.51 4.30
CA PHE A 393 -20.01 -5.71 4.01
C PHE A 393 -20.00 -6.74 5.13
N THR A 394 -19.26 -6.49 6.21
CA THR A 394 -19.03 -7.49 7.25
C THR A 394 -19.66 -7.04 8.56
N ALA A 395 -20.60 -7.83 9.09
CA ALA A 395 -21.14 -7.57 10.42
C ALA A 395 -20.03 -7.68 11.49
N LEU A 396 -20.12 -6.92 12.57
CA LEU A 396 -19.08 -6.85 13.64
C LEU A 396 -18.61 -8.22 14.15
N HIS A 397 -19.50 -9.22 14.22
CA HIS A 397 -19.13 -10.57 14.64
C HIS A 397 -18.29 -11.32 13.59
N GLU A 398 -18.38 -10.98 12.30
CA GLU A 398 -17.55 -11.57 11.24
C GLU A 398 -16.10 -11.09 11.33
N PHE A 399 -15.88 -9.83 11.71
CA PHE A 399 -14.53 -9.30 11.96
C PHE A 399 -13.75 -10.11 12.98
N GLN A 400 -14.39 -10.49 14.08
CA GLN A 400 -13.75 -11.31 15.12
C GLN A 400 -13.49 -12.73 14.63
N ASN A 401 -14.39 -13.30 13.84
CA ASN A 401 -14.20 -14.61 13.22
C ASN A 401 -13.06 -14.59 12.20
N LEU A 402 -13.04 -13.59 11.32
CA LEU A 402 -11.96 -13.38 10.34
C LEU A 402 -10.61 -13.17 11.03
N HIS A 403 -10.57 -12.32 12.07
CA HIS A 403 -9.35 -12.18 12.86
C HIS A 403 -8.85 -13.51 13.40
N ASN A 404 -9.72 -14.30 14.03
CA ASN A 404 -9.32 -15.59 14.59
C ASN A 404 -8.85 -16.57 13.50
N GLN A 405 -9.53 -16.59 12.36
CA GLN A 405 -9.18 -17.43 11.21
C GLN A 405 -7.79 -17.07 10.66
N HIS A 406 -7.54 -15.80 10.37
CA HIS A 406 -6.28 -15.35 9.79
C HIS A 406 -5.14 -15.36 10.82
N LYS A 407 -5.44 -15.06 12.10
CA LYS A 407 -4.49 -15.23 13.20
C LYS A 407 -4.02 -16.68 13.30
N GLN A 408 -4.90 -17.66 13.08
CA GLN A 408 -4.50 -19.06 13.10
C GLN A 408 -3.44 -19.37 12.03
N ARG A 409 -3.54 -18.78 10.85
CA ARG A 409 -2.50 -18.92 9.80
C ARG A 409 -1.17 -18.31 10.22
N ILE A 410 -1.21 -17.14 10.90
CA ILE A 410 0.01 -16.54 11.46
C ILE A 410 0.59 -17.40 12.60
N HIS A 411 -0.25 -18.04 13.41
CA HIS A 411 0.18 -19.03 14.42
C HIS A 411 0.91 -20.21 13.77
N GLU A 412 0.42 -20.69 12.63
CA GLU A 412 1.04 -21.80 11.88
C GLU A 412 2.43 -21.43 11.38
N PHE A 413 2.56 -20.24 10.79
CA PHE A 413 3.89 -19.71 10.43
C PHE A 413 4.79 -19.60 11.67
N THR A 414 4.28 -19.03 12.75
CA THR A 414 5.00 -18.85 14.00
C THR A 414 5.51 -20.17 14.58
N MET A 415 4.68 -21.20 14.58
CA MET A 415 5.11 -22.55 14.96
C MET A 415 6.23 -23.06 14.07
N ALA A 416 6.08 -22.93 12.75
CA ALA A 416 7.09 -23.39 11.80
C ALA A 416 8.43 -22.67 11.98
N HIS A 417 8.40 -21.38 12.26
CA HIS A 417 9.57 -20.52 12.36
C HIS A 417 10.34 -20.68 13.69
N PHE A 418 9.62 -20.65 14.82
CA PHE A 418 10.22 -20.59 16.16
C PHE A 418 10.33 -21.95 16.86
N PHE A 419 9.34 -22.81 16.76
CA PHE A 419 9.24 -24.01 17.57
C PHE A 419 10.25 -25.12 17.26
N PRO A 420 10.92 -25.12 16.10
CA PRO A 420 12.10 -25.98 15.93
C PRO A 420 13.20 -25.70 16.96
N SER A 421 13.37 -24.43 17.38
CA SER A 421 14.42 -23.99 18.31
C SER A 421 13.95 -24.00 19.76
N TYR A 422 12.82 -23.36 20.06
CA TYR A 422 12.19 -23.29 21.40
C TYR A 422 10.70 -22.97 21.26
N THR A 423 9.94 -23.16 22.34
CA THR A 423 8.48 -22.98 22.34
C THR A 423 8.05 -21.91 23.34
N PHE A 424 6.93 -21.25 23.05
CA PHE A 424 6.27 -20.28 23.94
C PHE A 424 4.77 -20.38 23.78
N ASP A 425 4.03 -19.70 24.68
CA ASP A 425 2.58 -19.73 24.72
C ASP A 425 1.97 -18.87 23.61
N LEU A 426 1.32 -19.50 22.62
CA LEU A 426 0.67 -18.81 21.51
C LEU A 426 -0.61 -18.07 21.92
N ASP A 427 -1.30 -18.49 22.99
CA ASP A 427 -2.50 -17.81 23.49
C ASP A 427 -2.16 -16.46 24.13
N ASN A 428 -0.95 -16.34 24.65
CA ASN A 428 -0.38 -15.11 25.18
C ASN A 428 0.56 -14.39 24.19
N THR A 429 0.47 -14.73 22.90
CA THR A 429 1.28 -14.10 21.84
C THR A 429 0.47 -13.06 21.06
N LEU A 430 1.04 -11.88 20.89
CA LEU A 430 0.49 -10.79 20.08
C LEU A 430 1.36 -10.58 18.85
N TYR A 431 0.71 -10.27 17.73
CA TYR A 431 1.33 -10.02 16.44
C TYR A 431 1.26 -8.55 16.10
N TYR A 432 2.40 -7.89 16.01
CA TYR A 432 2.53 -6.51 15.56
C TYR A 432 3.25 -6.50 14.22
N PHE A 433 3.02 -5.47 13.41
CA PHE A 433 3.68 -5.37 12.13
C PHE A 433 3.94 -3.93 11.71
N THR A 434 4.94 -3.77 10.86
CA THR A 434 5.13 -2.59 10.02
C THR A 434 5.28 -3.04 8.58
N SER A 435 4.78 -2.25 7.64
CA SER A 435 4.88 -2.55 6.20
C SER A 435 5.07 -1.28 5.40
N GLY A 436 5.78 -1.40 4.27
CA GLY A 436 6.01 -0.27 3.38
C GLY A 436 7.19 -0.50 2.45
N ARG A 437 7.55 0.54 1.69
CA ARG A 437 8.79 0.54 0.88
C ARG A 437 10.01 0.54 1.80
N TYR A 438 11.11 -0.03 1.32
CA TYR A 438 12.37 -0.03 2.06
C TYR A 438 13.00 1.37 2.07
N GLU A 439 12.40 2.25 2.84
CA GLU A 439 12.88 3.59 3.15
C GLU A 439 13.14 3.64 4.67
N TYR A 440 14.28 3.10 5.09
CA TYR A 440 14.60 2.76 6.48
C TYR A 440 14.25 3.85 7.50
N ARG A 441 14.71 5.10 7.27
CA ARG A 441 14.40 6.24 8.14
C ARG A 441 13.03 6.84 7.87
N ASN A 442 12.69 7.04 6.59
CA ASN A 442 11.42 7.69 6.22
C ASN A 442 10.22 6.92 6.75
N LYS A 443 10.28 5.58 6.71
CA LYS A 443 9.23 4.72 7.26
C LYS A 443 9.35 4.47 8.77
N GLY A 444 10.36 5.03 9.43
CA GLY A 444 10.56 4.93 10.88
C GLY A 444 10.95 3.53 11.35
N MET A 445 11.55 2.70 10.49
CA MET A 445 12.00 1.37 10.88
C MET A 445 13.08 1.42 11.96
N ASP A 446 13.94 2.43 11.91
CA ASP A 446 14.95 2.74 12.93
C ASP A 446 14.31 2.96 14.31
N LEU A 447 13.25 3.76 14.37
CA LEU A 447 12.52 4.05 15.59
C LEU A 447 11.74 2.83 16.10
N CYS A 448 11.12 2.07 15.18
CA CYS A 448 10.47 0.81 15.53
C CYS A 448 11.42 -0.14 16.24
N ILE A 449 12.60 -0.42 15.65
CA ILE A 449 13.56 -1.38 16.22
C ILE A 449 14.09 -0.90 17.57
N GLU A 450 14.40 0.38 17.72
CA GLU A 450 14.79 0.97 19.01
C GLU A 450 13.70 0.79 20.06
N SER A 451 12.45 1.08 19.71
CA SER A 451 11.31 0.94 20.62
C SER A 451 11.00 -0.51 20.96
N LEU A 452 11.22 -1.44 20.05
CA LEU A 452 11.09 -2.88 20.31
C LEU A 452 12.14 -3.37 21.30
N ALA A 453 13.36 -2.87 21.25
CA ALA A 453 14.40 -3.21 22.23
C ALA A 453 14.03 -2.71 23.63
N ARG A 454 13.52 -1.48 23.74
CA ARG A 454 13.02 -0.92 25.01
C ARG A 454 11.81 -1.70 25.52
N LEU A 455 10.89 -2.07 24.63
CA LEU A 455 9.72 -2.89 24.97
C LEU A 455 10.12 -4.28 25.46
N ASN A 456 11.09 -4.94 24.80
CA ASN A 456 11.64 -6.22 25.22
C ASN A 456 12.20 -6.15 26.65
N HIS A 457 13.02 -5.12 26.90
CA HIS A 457 13.55 -4.89 28.25
C HIS A 457 12.45 -4.67 29.28
N ARG A 458 11.46 -3.82 28.99
CA ARG A 458 10.35 -3.49 29.90
C ARG A 458 9.49 -4.72 30.22
N LEU A 459 9.13 -5.53 29.21
CA LEU A 459 8.36 -6.76 29.41
C LEU A 459 9.13 -7.81 30.24
N LYS A 460 10.47 -7.87 30.11
CA LYS A 460 11.31 -8.72 30.96
C LYS A 460 11.31 -8.23 32.42
N VAL A 461 11.47 -6.93 32.64
CA VAL A 461 11.51 -6.33 33.98
C VAL A 461 10.17 -6.44 34.72
N THR A 462 9.05 -6.32 33.98
CA THR A 462 7.71 -6.47 34.55
C THR A 462 7.25 -7.93 34.66
N GLU A 463 8.11 -8.89 34.28
CA GLU A 463 7.81 -10.33 34.29
C GLU A 463 6.51 -10.66 33.50
N SER A 464 6.19 -9.86 32.47
CA SER A 464 5.00 -10.08 31.64
C SER A 464 5.00 -11.48 31.04
N ASN A 465 3.84 -12.13 31.05
CA ASN A 465 3.67 -13.42 30.38
C ASN A 465 3.40 -13.31 28.87
N LYS A 466 3.35 -12.08 28.33
CA LYS A 466 3.09 -11.83 26.94
C LYS A 466 4.36 -12.00 26.08
N THR A 467 4.17 -12.55 24.89
CA THR A 467 5.19 -12.58 23.83
C THR A 467 4.70 -11.73 22.68
N ILE A 468 5.56 -10.92 22.10
CA ILE A 468 5.27 -10.13 20.90
C ILE A 468 6.09 -10.68 19.74
N ILE A 469 5.44 -10.92 18.61
CA ILE A 469 6.12 -11.18 17.36
C ILE A 469 5.88 -9.97 16.47
N PHE A 470 6.97 -9.30 16.11
CA PHE A 470 6.94 -8.12 15.28
C PHE A 470 7.40 -8.47 13.85
N PHE A 471 6.51 -8.26 12.89
CA PHE A 471 6.79 -8.46 11.47
C PHE A 471 7.25 -7.15 10.83
N ILE A 472 8.42 -7.16 10.20
CA ILE A 472 8.90 -6.08 9.33
C ILE A 472 8.72 -6.56 7.90
N ILE A 473 7.77 -5.96 7.17
CA ILE A 473 7.40 -6.35 5.81
C ILE A 473 7.82 -5.23 4.87
N THR A 474 8.91 -5.45 4.13
CA THR A 474 9.41 -4.47 3.19
C THR A 474 10.27 -5.16 2.12
N ARG A 475 10.07 -4.78 0.86
CA ARG A 475 10.78 -5.43 -0.25
C ARG A 475 12.24 -5.04 -0.28
N ALA A 476 13.11 -6.02 -0.11
CA ALA A 476 14.57 -5.89 -0.28
C ALA A 476 15.08 -6.85 -1.36
N PRO A 477 16.28 -6.65 -1.91
CA PRO A 477 16.89 -7.58 -2.85
C PRO A 477 17.17 -8.93 -2.19
N VAL A 478 16.57 -10.00 -2.72
CA VAL A 478 16.68 -11.37 -2.19
C VAL A 478 17.12 -12.36 -3.26
N LYS A 479 17.86 -13.37 -2.86
CA LYS A 479 18.24 -14.51 -3.71
C LYS A 479 17.13 -15.55 -3.77
N SER A 480 16.58 -15.91 -2.61
CA SER A 480 15.55 -16.94 -2.47
C SER A 480 14.93 -16.91 -1.07
N ILE A 481 13.83 -17.61 -0.89
CA ILE A 481 13.34 -17.97 0.45
C ILE A 481 14.39 -18.84 1.14
N ASN A 482 14.61 -18.65 2.44
CA ASN A 482 15.53 -19.45 3.22
C ASN A 482 15.10 -20.93 3.22
N VAL A 483 16.00 -21.82 2.81
CA VAL A 483 15.72 -23.24 2.68
C VAL A 483 15.29 -23.86 4.02
N GLY A 484 15.87 -23.40 5.12
CA GLY A 484 15.49 -23.85 6.46
C GLY A 484 14.05 -23.50 6.82
N GLU A 485 13.56 -22.34 6.39
CA GLU A 485 12.17 -21.93 6.59
C GLU A 485 11.21 -22.80 5.80
N LEU A 486 11.50 -23.04 4.51
CA LEU A 486 10.70 -23.95 3.68
C LEU A 486 10.65 -25.36 4.26
N GLN A 487 11.77 -25.85 4.76
CA GLN A 487 11.84 -27.16 5.41
C GLN A 487 10.98 -27.22 6.68
N SER A 488 10.96 -26.14 7.47
CA SER A 488 10.15 -26.06 8.69
C SER A 488 8.66 -26.05 8.38
N VAL A 489 8.23 -25.29 7.39
CA VAL A 489 6.84 -25.29 6.93
C VAL A 489 6.44 -26.70 6.45
N ALA A 490 7.29 -27.33 5.64
CA ALA A 490 7.03 -28.68 5.15
C ALA A 490 6.96 -29.73 6.27
N ASN A 491 7.79 -29.60 7.31
CA ASN A 491 7.75 -30.48 8.48
C ASN A 491 6.47 -30.29 9.31
N LEU A 492 6.00 -29.04 9.49
CA LEU A 492 4.74 -28.76 10.17
C LEU A 492 3.55 -29.37 9.40
N GLU A 493 3.57 -29.28 8.08
CA GLU A 493 2.58 -29.90 7.20
C GLU A 493 2.60 -31.45 7.33
N ASP A 494 3.79 -32.06 7.46
CA ASP A 494 3.91 -33.51 7.72
C ASP A 494 3.33 -33.89 9.09
N PHE A 495 3.51 -33.04 10.13
CA PHE A 495 2.86 -33.26 11.43
C PHE A 495 1.33 -33.28 11.30
N ARG A 496 0.74 -32.36 10.56
CA ARG A 496 -0.71 -32.33 10.33
C ARG A 496 -1.20 -33.59 9.66
N ARG A 497 -0.53 -34.00 8.57
CA ARG A 497 -0.89 -35.23 7.85
C ARG A 497 -0.79 -36.45 8.75
N ILE A 498 0.27 -36.56 9.56
CA ILE A 498 0.39 -37.62 10.55
C ILE A 498 -0.74 -37.59 11.57
N ALA A 499 -1.04 -36.41 12.12
CA ALA A 499 -2.12 -36.23 13.11
C ALA A 499 -3.49 -36.60 12.54
N GLU A 500 -3.80 -36.19 11.30
CA GLU A 500 -5.03 -36.55 10.59
C GLU A 500 -5.18 -38.07 10.44
N HIS A 501 -4.13 -38.76 10.00
CA HIS A 501 -4.14 -40.21 9.89
C HIS A 501 -4.31 -40.91 11.22
N MET A 502 -3.62 -40.44 12.27
CA MET A 502 -3.76 -40.99 13.62
C MET A 502 -5.18 -40.75 14.14
N THR A 503 -5.74 -39.57 13.97
CA THR A 503 -7.09 -39.24 14.43
C THR A 503 -8.15 -40.09 13.71
N LYS A 504 -8.04 -40.27 12.40
CA LYS A 504 -8.92 -41.12 11.62
C LYS A 504 -8.87 -42.56 12.11
N GLN A 505 -7.64 -43.12 12.29
CA GLN A 505 -7.46 -44.48 12.80
C GLN A 505 -8.04 -44.67 14.19
N MET A 506 -7.86 -43.67 15.10
CA MET A 506 -8.47 -43.68 16.42
C MET A 506 -10.00 -43.68 16.33
N GLN A 507 -10.59 -42.80 15.49
CA GLN A 507 -12.03 -42.70 15.29
C GLN A 507 -12.61 -44.05 14.84
N ASP A 508 -12.04 -44.65 13.79
CA ASP A 508 -12.52 -45.95 13.25
C ASP A 508 -12.51 -47.04 14.33
N ARG A 509 -11.41 -47.17 15.05
CA ARG A 509 -11.26 -48.20 16.13
C ARG A 509 -12.15 -47.93 17.33
N ILE A 510 -12.37 -46.68 17.73
CA ILE A 510 -13.34 -46.33 18.82
C ILE A 510 -14.73 -46.80 18.44
N VAL A 511 -15.16 -46.54 17.21
CA VAL A 511 -16.49 -46.96 16.73
C VAL A 511 -16.60 -48.50 16.69
N GLU A 512 -15.57 -49.19 16.20
CA GLU A 512 -15.54 -50.64 16.15
C GLU A 512 -15.64 -51.28 17.54
N HIS A 513 -14.84 -50.82 18.50
CA HIS A 513 -14.87 -51.31 19.90
C HIS A 513 -16.23 -50.99 20.58
N ALA A 514 -16.78 -49.77 20.37
CA ALA A 514 -18.07 -49.40 20.91
C ALA A 514 -19.21 -50.25 20.38
N ALA A 515 -19.19 -50.58 19.07
CA ALA A 515 -20.15 -51.49 18.45
C ALA A 515 -20.08 -52.90 19.03
N GLN A 516 -18.93 -53.31 19.59
CA GLN A 516 -18.74 -54.61 20.27
C GLN A 516 -19.05 -54.53 21.76
N GLY A 517 -19.53 -53.38 22.27
CA GLY A 517 -19.82 -53.15 23.70
C GLY A 517 -18.57 -53.00 24.58
N ARG A 518 -17.43 -52.61 24.02
CA ARG A 518 -16.14 -52.51 24.70
C ARG A 518 -15.65 -51.05 24.69
N VAL A 519 -15.05 -50.63 25.80
CA VAL A 519 -14.30 -49.38 25.88
C VAL A 519 -12.87 -49.64 25.48
N PRO A 520 -12.33 -49.02 24.43
CA PRO A 520 -10.95 -49.30 24.00
C PRO A 520 -9.92 -48.60 24.92
N ASP A 521 -8.71 -49.19 25.01
CA ASP A 521 -7.56 -48.47 25.53
C ASP A 521 -7.10 -47.46 24.45
N LEU A 522 -7.18 -46.18 24.77
CA LEU A 522 -6.81 -45.11 23.86
C LEU A 522 -5.36 -45.18 23.38
N ASN A 523 -4.44 -45.68 24.23
CA ASN A 523 -3.04 -45.83 23.86
C ASN A 523 -2.80 -46.93 22.81
N ALA A 524 -3.71 -47.87 22.69
CA ALA A 524 -3.62 -48.99 21.74
C ALA A 524 -4.29 -48.68 20.39
N LEU A 525 -4.98 -47.53 20.28
CA LEU A 525 -5.78 -47.19 19.09
C LEU A 525 -4.92 -46.74 17.87
N VAL A 526 -3.67 -46.35 18.08
CA VAL A 526 -2.78 -45.88 17.01
C VAL A 526 -1.72 -46.91 16.74
N ASP A 527 -1.49 -47.26 15.46
CA ASP A 527 -0.44 -48.18 15.05
C ASP A 527 0.94 -47.66 15.42
N GLU A 528 1.84 -48.59 15.74
CA GLU A 528 3.23 -48.28 16.02
C GLU A 528 3.92 -47.54 14.87
N TYR A 529 3.56 -47.86 13.61
CA TYR A 529 4.07 -47.18 12.42
C TYR A 529 3.88 -45.67 12.50
N TRP A 530 2.68 -45.20 12.80
CA TRP A 530 2.37 -43.75 12.87
C TRP A 530 3.04 -43.09 14.09
N ARG A 531 3.13 -43.78 15.21
CA ARG A 531 3.87 -43.32 16.40
C ARG A 531 5.36 -43.13 16.11
N LEU A 532 5.97 -44.09 15.41
CA LEU A 532 7.39 -44.02 15.01
C LEU A 532 7.60 -42.91 13.96
N ARG A 533 6.69 -42.80 13.00
CA ARG A 533 6.74 -41.74 12.00
C ARG A 533 6.68 -40.34 12.68
N LEU A 534 5.75 -40.11 13.61
CA LEU A 534 5.68 -38.88 14.37
C LEU A 534 6.98 -38.58 15.13
N ARG A 535 7.54 -39.58 15.81
CA ARG A 535 8.84 -39.45 16.49
C ARG A 535 9.97 -39.04 15.54
N ARG A 536 10.04 -39.62 14.36
CA ARG A 536 11.04 -39.26 13.35
C ARG A 536 10.86 -37.81 12.89
N SER A 537 9.62 -37.38 12.62
CA SER A 537 9.34 -36.01 12.22
C SER A 537 9.70 -35.05 13.34
N ILE A 538 9.40 -35.34 14.62
CA ILE A 538 9.83 -34.56 15.77
C ILE A 538 11.36 -34.42 15.86
N HIS A 539 12.09 -35.48 15.62
CA HIS A 539 13.56 -35.43 15.61
C HIS A 539 14.12 -34.61 14.44
N ALA A 540 13.51 -34.70 13.26
CA ALA A 540 13.89 -33.86 12.12
C ALA A 540 13.50 -32.40 12.25
N TRP A 541 12.54 -32.09 13.12
CA TRP A 541 12.05 -30.75 13.37
C TRP A 541 12.99 -29.92 14.23
N LYS A 542 13.63 -30.52 15.24
CA LYS A 542 14.44 -29.82 16.23
C LYS A 542 15.69 -29.19 15.62
N ARG A 543 15.99 -27.97 16.07
CA ARG A 543 17.19 -27.19 15.74
C ARG A 543 17.90 -26.75 17.02
N ASP A 544 19.24 -26.71 16.98
CA ASP A 544 20.10 -26.30 18.11
C ASP A 544 20.59 -24.84 17.96
N TRP A 545 20.01 -24.09 17.01
CA TRP A 545 20.34 -22.68 16.77
C TRP A 545 19.09 -21.81 16.86
N LEU A 546 19.29 -20.48 17.04
CA LEU A 546 18.20 -19.51 17.15
C LEU A 546 17.37 -19.46 15.86
N PRO A 547 16.07 -19.11 15.97
CA PRO A 547 15.25 -18.83 14.80
C PRO A 547 15.86 -17.69 13.97
N PRO A 548 15.91 -17.76 12.66
CA PRO A 548 16.47 -16.69 11.85
C PRO A 548 15.63 -15.41 11.98
N ILE A 549 16.28 -14.27 11.87
CA ILE A 549 15.57 -12.99 11.86
C ILE A 549 14.89 -12.78 10.50
N VAL A 550 15.52 -13.24 9.42
CA VAL A 550 15.09 -13.03 8.04
C VAL A 550 14.54 -14.30 7.44
N THR A 551 13.38 -14.17 6.79
CA THR A 551 12.72 -15.31 6.12
C THR A 551 13.35 -15.70 4.77
N HIS A 552 14.25 -14.86 4.23
CA HIS A 552 14.89 -15.05 2.92
C HIS A 552 16.40 -14.89 3.03
N ASP A 553 17.11 -15.37 2.02
CA ASP A 553 18.53 -15.12 1.84
C ASP A 553 18.69 -13.82 1.07
N LEU A 554 19.13 -12.74 1.74
CA LEU A 554 19.37 -11.42 1.14
C LEU A 554 20.54 -11.47 0.14
N GLU A 555 20.57 -10.57 -0.83
CA GLU A 555 21.71 -10.42 -1.73
C GLU A 555 22.96 -9.96 -0.98
N ASP A 556 22.81 -9.01 -0.05
CA ASP A 556 23.90 -8.55 0.84
C ASP A 556 23.32 -8.26 2.25
N ASP A 557 23.48 -9.21 3.16
CA ASP A 557 23.04 -9.08 4.56
C ASP A 557 23.98 -8.25 5.43
N THR A 558 25.15 -7.88 4.90
CA THR A 558 26.17 -7.09 5.62
C THR A 558 25.93 -5.60 5.55
N LYS A 559 25.12 -5.14 4.58
CA LYS A 559 24.80 -3.73 4.34
C LYS A 559 23.31 -3.41 4.56
N ASP A 560 22.55 -4.32 5.10
CA ASP A 560 21.14 -4.11 5.36
C ASP A 560 20.94 -3.36 6.67
N ASP A 561 20.37 -2.13 6.57
CA ASP A 561 20.17 -1.23 7.71
C ASP A 561 19.27 -1.81 8.80
N VAL A 562 18.22 -2.57 8.41
CA VAL A 562 17.30 -3.23 9.35
C VAL A 562 18.04 -4.28 10.15
N LEU A 563 18.83 -5.14 9.49
CA LEU A 563 19.60 -6.19 10.16
C LEU A 563 20.71 -5.60 11.03
N GLU A 564 21.39 -4.56 10.56
CA GLU A 564 22.42 -3.90 11.34
C GLU A 564 21.83 -3.34 12.64
N LYS A 565 20.69 -2.64 12.57
CA LYS A 565 20.03 -2.09 13.77
C LYS A 565 19.50 -3.18 14.69
N LEU A 566 18.95 -4.28 14.18
CA LEU A 566 18.52 -5.43 14.99
C LEU A 566 19.69 -6.06 15.74
N ARG A 567 20.84 -6.21 15.08
CA ARG A 567 22.08 -6.69 15.71
C ARG A 567 22.58 -5.74 16.81
N GLN A 568 22.60 -4.42 16.53
CA GLN A 568 22.97 -3.38 17.50
C GLN A 568 22.05 -3.38 18.74
N CYS A 569 20.77 -3.62 18.54
CA CYS A 569 19.77 -3.69 19.62
C CYS A 569 19.69 -5.07 20.29
N ASN A 570 20.51 -6.04 19.89
CA ASN A 570 20.48 -7.44 20.38
C ASN A 570 19.09 -8.10 20.30
N LEU A 571 18.31 -7.78 19.24
CA LEU A 571 17.04 -8.42 18.94
C LEU A 571 17.27 -9.61 17.99
N LEU A 572 17.80 -10.72 18.55
CA LEU A 572 18.28 -11.89 17.81
C LEU A 572 17.41 -13.13 18.02
N ASN A 573 16.19 -12.96 18.50
CA ASN A 573 15.23 -14.04 18.75
C ASN A 573 15.74 -15.06 19.82
N HIS A 574 16.38 -14.57 20.89
CA HIS A 574 16.74 -15.45 22.02
C HIS A 574 15.48 -15.98 22.72
N GLU A 575 15.58 -17.17 23.33
CA GLU A 575 14.44 -17.80 24.00
C GLU A 575 13.82 -16.91 25.08
N GLU A 576 14.65 -16.23 25.88
CA GLU A 576 14.25 -15.33 26.96
C GLU A 576 13.67 -13.98 26.48
N ASP A 577 13.74 -13.65 25.18
CA ASP A 577 13.18 -12.41 24.65
C ASP A 577 11.66 -12.46 24.65
N ARG A 578 11.03 -11.38 25.14
CA ARG A 578 9.58 -11.18 25.06
C ARG A 578 9.14 -10.58 23.74
N VAL A 579 10.06 -9.91 23.04
CA VAL A 579 9.85 -9.39 21.68
C VAL A 579 10.74 -10.18 20.72
N LYS A 580 10.11 -10.77 19.73
CA LYS A 580 10.73 -11.54 18.66
C LYS A 580 10.46 -10.86 17.34
N VAL A 581 11.43 -10.87 16.42
CA VAL A 581 11.35 -10.13 15.16
C VAL A 581 11.42 -11.10 13.99
N VAL A 582 10.55 -10.88 13.02
CA VAL A 582 10.55 -11.55 11.72
C VAL A 582 10.66 -10.48 10.64
N PHE A 583 11.82 -10.40 9.98
CA PHE A 583 12.01 -9.57 8.80
C PHE A 583 11.62 -10.37 7.55
N HIS A 584 10.56 -9.95 6.88
CA HIS A 584 10.05 -10.54 5.65
C HIS A 584 10.33 -9.59 4.47
N PRO A 585 11.40 -9.81 3.70
CA PRO A 585 11.85 -8.89 2.65
C PRO A 585 11.14 -9.10 1.30
N ASP A 586 9.85 -9.40 1.33
CA ASP A 586 9.00 -9.59 0.15
C ASP A 586 7.55 -9.21 0.47
N PHE A 587 6.69 -9.23 -0.53
CA PHE A 587 5.26 -9.02 -0.35
C PHE A 587 4.59 -10.25 0.29
N ILE A 588 3.62 -10.00 1.17
CA ILE A 588 2.67 -11.03 1.59
C ILE A 588 1.80 -11.38 0.38
N SER A 589 1.75 -12.66 0.06
CA SER A 589 1.06 -13.17 -1.12
C SER A 589 0.44 -14.54 -0.85
N PRO A 590 -0.73 -14.85 -1.41
CA PRO A 590 -1.36 -16.17 -1.29
C PRO A 590 -0.54 -17.29 -1.96
N THR A 591 0.35 -16.92 -2.89
CA THR A 591 1.26 -17.86 -3.54
C THR A 591 2.54 -18.11 -2.74
N SER A 592 2.80 -17.30 -1.69
CA SER A 592 3.94 -17.50 -0.82
C SER A 592 3.79 -18.79 0.00
N PRO A 593 4.76 -19.70 -0.04
CA PRO A 593 4.70 -20.93 0.75
C PRO A 593 4.84 -20.70 2.26
N LEU A 594 5.22 -19.49 2.69
CA LEU A 594 5.41 -19.16 4.10
C LEU A 594 4.09 -18.79 4.79
N PHE A 595 3.30 -17.89 4.20
CA PHE A 595 2.06 -17.40 4.80
C PHE A 595 0.81 -17.93 4.08
N GLY A 596 0.80 -17.93 2.74
CA GLY A 596 -0.36 -18.35 1.94
C GLY A 596 -1.60 -17.48 2.20
N LEU A 597 -1.40 -16.17 2.43
CA LEU A 597 -2.42 -15.17 2.74
C LEU A 597 -2.33 -14.00 1.77
N GLU A 598 -3.47 -13.37 1.47
CA GLU A 598 -3.48 -12.02 0.94
C GLU A 598 -2.97 -11.03 2.01
N TYR A 599 -2.47 -9.87 1.60
CA TYR A 599 -1.97 -8.85 2.53
C TYR A 599 -3.05 -8.40 3.52
N ASP A 600 -4.27 -8.15 3.05
CA ASP A 600 -5.40 -7.74 3.88
C ASP A 600 -5.76 -8.79 4.94
N ASP A 601 -5.70 -10.06 4.57
CA ASP A 601 -5.94 -11.19 5.47
C ASP A 601 -4.85 -11.32 6.54
N PHE A 602 -3.60 -11.08 6.14
CA PHE A 602 -2.49 -11.03 7.08
C PHE A 602 -2.69 -9.89 8.09
N VAL A 603 -2.99 -8.68 7.61
CA VAL A 603 -3.28 -7.53 8.49
C VAL A 603 -4.42 -7.85 9.44
N ARG A 604 -5.56 -8.38 8.94
CA ARG A 604 -6.69 -8.80 9.80
C ARG A 604 -6.29 -9.78 10.91
N GLY A 605 -5.33 -10.66 10.64
CA GLY A 605 -4.81 -11.63 11.60
C GLY A 605 -3.89 -11.03 12.67
N THR A 606 -3.39 -9.80 12.49
CA THR A 606 -2.50 -9.12 13.44
C THR A 606 -3.28 -8.38 14.55
N HIS A 607 -2.55 -7.81 15.51
CA HIS A 607 -3.14 -7.11 16.65
C HIS A 607 -2.89 -5.60 16.59
N MET A 608 -1.81 -5.15 15.98
CA MET A 608 -1.44 -3.74 15.89
C MET A 608 -0.52 -3.47 14.69
N GLY A 609 -0.83 -2.42 13.92
CA GLY A 609 0.05 -1.83 12.93
C GLY A 609 0.91 -0.71 13.54
N VAL A 610 2.20 -0.66 13.20
CA VAL A 610 3.16 0.29 13.80
C VAL A 610 3.89 1.03 12.68
N PHE A 611 3.51 2.29 12.43
CA PHE A 611 3.98 3.09 11.29
C PHE A 611 4.48 4.48 11.72
N PRO A 612 5.53 4.59 12.55
CA PRO A 612 6.00 5.86 13.08
C PRO A 612 6.91 6.59 12.07
N SER A 613 6.40 6.88 10.89
CA SER A 613 7.14 7.44 9.77
C SER A 613 7.74 8.81 10.11
N TYR A 614 8.97 9.08 9.63
CA TYR A 614 9.58 10.40 9.65
C TYR A 614 9.18 11.25 8.44
N TYR A 615 9.02 10.60 7.28
CA TYR A 615 8.53 11.22 6.05
C TYR A 615 7.42 10.36 5.46
N GLU A 616 6.21 10.84 5.54
CA GLU A 616 5.01 10.17 5.00
C GLU A 616 3.97 11.23 4.58
N PRO A 617 3.92 11.62 3.31
CA PRO A 617 3.02 12.67 2.84
C PRO A 617 1.55 12.45 3.20
N TRP A 618 1.09 11.19 3.17
CA TRP A 618 -0.22 10.82 3.68
C TRP A 618 -0.13 9.66 4.68
N GLY A 619 -0.02 8.42 4.25
CA GLY A 619 0.05 7.22 5.08
C GLY A 619 -1.17 6.31 4.88
N TYR A 620 -1.15 5.54 3.80
CA TYR A 620 -2.20 4.55 3.54
C TYR A 620 -2.13 3.36 4.48
N THR A 621 -0.94 2.89 4.86
CA THR A 621 -0.78 1.69 5.68
C THR A 621 -1.49 1.75 7.05
N PRO A 622 -1.40 2.86 7.84
CA PRO A 622 -2.23 2.96 9.05
C PRO A 622 -3.73 3.05 8.73
N LEU A 623 -4.13 3.72 7.65
CA LEU A 623 -5.52 3.83 7.24
C LEU A 623 -6.09 2.46 6.81
N GLU A 624 -5.35 1.69 6.01
CA GLU A 624 -5.71 0.31 5.65
C GLU A 624 -5.79 -0.59 6.89
N SER A 625 -4.86 -0.46 7.84
CA SER A 625 -4.88 -1.21 9.09
C SER A 625 -6.18 -1.00 9.85
N ILE A 626 -6.60 0.25 10.06
CA ILE A 626 -7.83 0.56 10.80
C ILE A 626 -9.11 0.16 10.05
N ALA A 627 -9.12 0.30 8.72
CA ALA A 627 -10.25 -0.16 7.89
C ALA A 627 -10.44 -1.69 7.97
N LEU A 628 -9.36 -2.42 8.29
CA LEU A 628 -9.37 -3.86 8.54
C LEU A 628 -9.61 -4.21 10.02
N GLY A 629 -9.98 -3.22 10.86
CA GLY A 629 -10.25 -3.39 12.27
C GLY A 629 -8.99 -3.65 13.11
N VAL A 630 -7.82 -3.20 12.69
CA VAL A 630 -6.56 -3.36 13.41
C VAL A 630 -6.06 -2.00 13.89
N PRO A 631 -5.98 -1.76 15.22
CA PRO A 631 -5.43 -0.54 15.79
C PRO A 631 -4.07 -0.19 15.20
N ALA A 632 -3.80 1.10 14.99
CA ALA A 632 -2.60 1.55 14.33
C ALA A 632 -1.90 2.68 15.09
N ILE A 633 -0.57 2.66 15.04
CA ILE A 633 0.30 3.75 15.50
C ILE A 633 0.85 4.46 14.25
N THR A 634 0.69 5.77 14.19
CA THR A 634 1.27 6.64 13.16
C THR A 634 2.12 7.72 13.83
N SER A 635 2.55 8.75 13.09
CA SER A 635 3.29 9.89 13.62
C SER A 635 2.69 11.21 13.16
N ASP A 636 2.96 12.29 13.87
CA ASP A 636 2.58 13.66 13.53
C ASP A 636 3.32 14.23 12.29
N LEU A 637 4.36 13.55 11.81
CA LEU A 637 5.04 13.80 10.53
C LEU A 637 4.45 12.99 9.36
N SER A 638 3.44 12.16 9.63
CA SER A 638 2.59 11.55 8.62
C SER A 638 1.38 12.48 8.35
N GLY A 639 1.02 12.69 7.09
CA GLY A 639 -0.16 13.47 6.74
C GLY A 639 -1.44 12.93 7.37
N PHE A 640 -1.60 11.62 7.43
CA PHE A 640 -2.70 10.96 8.12
C PHE A 640 -2.68 11.22 9.63
N GLY A 641 -1.51 11.14 10.29
CA GLY A 641 -1.38 11.42 11.72
C GLY A 641 -1.64 12.90 12.05
N SER A 642 -1.14 13.83 11.23
CA SER A 642 -1.45 15.26 11.37
C SER A 642 -2.95 15.53 11.22
N TYR A 643 -3.61 14.90 10.24
CA TYR A 643 -5.05 15.02 10.01
C TYR A 643 -5.87 14.44 11.17
N LEU A 644 -5.45 13.33 11.78
CA LEU A 644 -6.08 12.75 12.97
C LEU A 644 -6.13 13.72 14.14
N ALA A 645 -5.00 14.34 14.44
CA ALA A 645 -4.89 15.28 15.56
C ALA A 645 -5.84 16.49 15.43
N GLN A 646 -6.21 16.87 14.22
CA GLN A 646 -7.13 17.97 13.95
C GLN A 646 -8.61 17.55 14.04
N LEU A 647 -8.96 16.35 13.55
CA LEU A 647 -10.36 15.91 13.46
C LEU A 647 -10.85 15.16 14.68
N LEU A 648 -9.96 14.45 15.35
CA LEU A 648 -10.31 13.45 16.34
C LEU A 648 -9.44 13.64 17.60
N PRO A 649 -9.75 14.61 18.46
CA PRO A 649 -8.96 14.87 19.67
C PRO A 649 -8.85 13.65 20.59
N ASP A 650 -9.82 12.72 20.55
CA ASP A 650 -9.87 11.51 21.35
C ASP A 650 -9.35 10.26 20.59
N HIS A 651 -8.54 10.44 19.56
CA HIS A 651 -8.10 9.37 18.66
C HIS A 651 -7.40 8.19 19.38
N GLU A 652 -6.70 8.42 20.49
CA GLU A 652 -6.05 7.35 21.24
C GLU A 652 -7.06 6.37 21.87
N GLU A 653 -8.18 6.89 22.39
CA GLU A 653 -9.26 6.05 22.95
C GLU A 653 -9.94 5.21 21.86
N GLN A 654 -9.81 5.65 20.62
CA GLN A 654 -10.39 4.98 19.45
C GLN A 654 -9.45 3.95 18.80
N GLY A 655 -8.24 3.76 19.34
CA GLY A 655 -7.28 2.80 18.82
C GLY A 655 -6.38 3.34 17.70
N LEU A 656 -6.35 4.66 17.55
CA LEU A 656 -5.46 5.37 16.66
C LEU A 656 -4.45 6.15 17.49
N PHE A 657 -3.19 5.75 17.43
CA PHE A 657 -2.15 6.36 18.24
C PHE A 657 -1.23 7.21 17.37
N CYS A 658 -0.86 8.39 17.87
CA CYS A 658 0.04 9.31 17.16
C CYS A 658 1.29 9.59 17.98
N VAL A 659 2.46 9.23 17.45
CA VAL A 659 3.76 9.52 18.07
C VAL A 659 4.21 10.92 17.66
N ASN A 660 4.59 11.73 18.61
CA ASN A 660 5.18 13.04 18.33
C ASN A 660 6.63 12.88 17.87
N ARG A 661 6.88 13.11 16.60
CA ARG A 661 8.21 13.11 15.98
C ARG A 661 8.68 14.51 15.57
N ARG A 662 7.76 15.44 15.40
CA ARG A 662 8.07 16.79 14.93
C ARG A 662 8.77 17.63 16.00
N TYR A 663 8.28 17.55 17.23
CA TYR A 663 8.76 18.38 18.34
C TYR A 663 9.51 17.58 19.41
N ALA A 664 9.48 16.26 19.32
CA ALA A 664 10.18 15.36 20.22
C ALA A 664 11.47 14.84 19.59
N GLY A 665 12.54 14.82 20.38
CA GLY A 665 13.78 14.18 19.95
C GLY A 665 13.60 12.66 19.77
N TYR A 666 14.50 12.04 18.99
CA TYR A 666 14.46 10.61 18.65
C TYR A 666 14.22 9.68 19.84
N HIS A 667 14.94 9.89 20.95
CA HIS A 667 14.80 9.06 22.15
C HIS A 667 13.44 9.25 22.85
N GLN A 668 12.92 10.46 22.87
CA GLN A 668 11.61 10.76 23.46
C GLN A 668 10.48 10.13 22.62
N ALA A 669 10.59 10.21 21.29
CA ALA A 669 9.67 9.53 20.39
C ALA A 669 9.72 8.00 20.56
N ALA A 670 10.92 7.44 20.76
CA ALA A 670 11.08 6.01 21.03
C ALA A 670 10.46 5.59 22.36
N ASP A 671 10.59 6.41 23.41
CA ASP A 671 9.93 6.15 24.70
C ASP A 671 8.40 6.20 24.57
N GLN A 672 7.86 7.21 23.87
CA GLN A 672 6.43 7.33 23.63
C GLN A 672 5.88 6.13 22.84
N LEU A 673 6.57 5.72 21.77
CA LEU A 673 6.19 4.55 20.98
C LEU A 673 6.23 3.26 21.84
N THR A 674 7.25 3.13 22.68
CA THR A 674 7.38 2.02 23.63
C THR A 674 6.22 1.99 24.63
N ASP A 675 5.85 3.15 25.17
CA ASP A 675 4.74 3.28 26.13
C ASP A 675 3.40 2.88 25.50
N ILE A 676 3.12 3.31 24.28
CA ILE A 676 1.90 2.94 23.56
C ILE A 676 1.85 1.43 23.33
N MET A 677 2.92 0.84 22.81
CA MET A 677 2.99 -0.61 22.58
C MET A 677 2.86 -1.40 23.88
N PHE A 678 3.51 -0.93 24.96
CA PHE A 678 3.42 -1.59 26.26
C PHE A 678 2.01 -1.54 26.84
N ARG A 679 1.37 -0.35 26.87
CA ARG A 679 -0.03 -0.20 27.33
C ARG A 679 -0.97 -1.15 26.60
N TYR A 680 -0.88 -1.21 25.27
CA TYR A 680 -1.70 -2.10 24.46
C TYR A 680 -1.42 -3.59 24.73
N THR A 681 -0.16 -3.96 24.96
CA THR A 681 0.25 -5.34 25.28
C THR A 681 -0.39 -5.82 26.57
N GLU A 682 -0.46 -4.96 27.59
CA GLU A 682 -1.01 -5.29 28.90
C GLU A 682 -2.56 -5.24 28.97
N MET A 683 -3.22 -4.70 27.93
CA MET A 683 -4.69 -4.74 27.84
C MET A 683 -5.21 -6.18 27.88
N SER A 684 -6.37 -6.36 28.51
CA SER A 684 -7.10 -7.63 28.46
C SER A 684 -7.59 -7.94 27.04
N ARG A 685 -7.87 -9.21 26.77
CA ARG A 685 -8.46 -9.62 25.48
C ARG A 685 -9.76 -8.86 25.18
N ARG A 686 -10.58 -8.58 26.19
CA ARG A 686 -11.86 -7.87 26.05
C ARG A 686 -11.65 -6.42 25.61
N GLU A 687 -10.70 -5.73 26.22
CA GLU A 687 -10.35 -4.33 25.87
C GLU A 687 -9.83 -4.25 24.42
N ARG A 688 -8.92 -5.16 24.02
CA ARG A 688 -8.43 -5.20 22.64
C ARG A 688 -9.54 -5.49 21.62
N ILE A 689 -10.50 -6.36 21.94
CA ILE A 689 -11.69 -6.60 21.09
C ILE A 689 -12.53 -5.34 20.99
N GLY A 690 -12.77 -4.65 22.11
CA GLY A 690 -13.49 -3.36 22.12
C GLY A 690 -12.82 -2.36 21.18
N LEU A 691 -11.52 -2.18 21.35
CA LEU A 691 -10.73 -1.25 20.55
C LEU A 691 -10.74 -1.57 19.04
N ARG A 692 -10.71 -2.86 18.68
CA ARG A 692 -10.84 -3.29 17.27
C ARG A 692 -12.19 -2.90 16.64
N ASN A 693 -13.27 -3.05 17.41
CA ASN A 693 -14.60 -2.68 16.94
C ASN A 693 -14.73 -1.15 16.78
N THR A 694 -14.13 -0.41 17.70
CA THR A 694 -14.15 1.05 17.67
C THR A 694 -13.35 1.59 16.49
N VAL A 695 -12.13 1.09 16.27
CA VAL A 695 -11.26 1.59 15.20
C VAL A 695 -11.80 1.31 13.81
N GLU A 696 -12.49 0.20 13.63
CA GLU A 696 -13.17 -0.12 12.36
C GLU A 696 -14.29 0.89 12.08
N SER A 697 -15.13 1.15 13.07
CA SER A 697 -16.20 2.15 12.97
C SER A 697 -15.65 3.54 12.66
N TYR A 698 -14.53 3.91 13.25
CA TYR A 698 -13.87 5.19 13.02
C TYR A 698 -13.29 5.36 11.62
N SER A 699 -12.95 4.27 10.96
CA SER A 699 -12.41 4.33 9.61
C SER A 699 -13.35 4.99 8.59
N GLU A 700 -14.67 5.03 8.86
CA GLU A 700 -15.66 5.73 8.00
C GLU A 700 -15.37 7.22 7.81
N HIS A 701 -14.76 7.88 8.78
CA HIS A 701 -14.41 9.29 8.64
C HIS A 701 -13.47 9.53 7.45
N PHE A 702 -12.72 8.50 7.05
CA PHE A 702 -11.75 8.53 5.95
C PHE A 702 -12.27 7.92 4.65
N ASP A 703 -13.59 7.63 4.58
CA ASP A 703 -14.19 7.21 3.32
C ASP A 703 -14.21 8.34 2.29
N TRP A 704 -14.05 7.97 1.02
CA TRP A 704 -14.13 8.93 -0.09
C TRP A 704 -15.45 9.68 -0.17
N HIS A 705 -16.55 9.13 0.37
CA HIS A 705 -17.81 9.85 0.47
C HIS A 705 -17.65 11.15 1.29
N ASN A 706 -16.84 11.11 2.33
CA ASN A 706 -16.56 12.28 3.18
C ASN A 706 -15.44 13.15 2.60
N LEU A 707 -14.31 12.55 2.26
CA LEU A 707 -13.11 13.28 1.84
C LEU A 707 -13.19 13.79 0.40
N GLY A 708 -13.96 13.15 -0.47
CA GLY A 708 -14.17 13.57 -1.86
C GLY A 708 -14.80 14.97 -2.01
N ARG A 709 -15.45 15.49 -0.96
CA ARG A 709 -15.99 16.85 -0.94
C ARG A 709 -14.91 17.93 -1.12
N ARG A 710 -13.69 17.70 -0.60
CA ARG A 710 -12.57 18.62 -0.77
C ARG A 710 -12.09 18.71 -2.22
N TYR A 711 -12.16 17.60 -2.95
CA TYR A 711 -11.88 17.61 -4.40
C TYR A 711 -12.89 18.45 -5.16
N ASN A 712 -14.17 18.34 -4.77
CA ASN A 712 -15.23 19.15 -5.39
C ASN A 712 -15.02 20.64 -5.13
N GLU A 713 -14.65 21.02 -3.90
CA GLU A 713 -14.29 22.38 -3.53
C GLU A 713 -13.15 22.93 -4.40
N ALA A 714 -12.06 22.16 -4.58
CA ALA A 714 -10.94 22.55 -5.43
C ALA A 714 -11.36 22.78 -6.89
N HIS A 715 -12.24 21.91 -7.43
CA HIS A 715 -12.75 22.05 -8.79
C HIS A 715 -13.66 23.28 -8.96
N GLU A 716 -14.50 23.58 -7.98
CA GLU A 716 -15.36 24.76 -7.98
C GLU A 716 -14.54 26.05 -7.93
N ILE A 717 -13.55 26.14 -7.03
CA ILE A 717 -12.63 27.29 -6.98
C ILE A 717 -11.88 27.47 -8.32
N ALA A 718 -11.51 26.36 -8.98
CA ALA A 718 -10.81 26.44 -10.26
C ALA A 718 -11.72 27.00 -11.38
N LEU A 719 -12.98 26.58 -11.40
CA LEU A 719 -13.99 27.13 -12.33
C LEU A 719 -14.23 28.61 -12.08
N ASP A 720 -14.38 29.01 -10.82
CA ASP A 720 -14.62 30.45 -10.44
C ASP A 720 -13.43 31.36 -10.78
N ARG A 721 -12.21 30.82 -10.84
CA ARG A 721 -11.00 31.62 -11.19
C ARG A 721 -10.82 31.85 -12.70
N VAL A 722 -11.51 31.12 -13.54
CA VAL A 722 -11.40 31.19 -15.00
C VAL A 722 -12.66 31.79 -15.65
N GLY A 723 -13.83 31.59 -15.04
CA GLY A 723 -15.12 32.18 -15.44
C GLY A 723 -15.21 33.61 -15.02
#